data_1a39f6bfb67347266154b8f757450232
#
_entry.id   1a39f6bfb67347266154b8f757450232
#
_cell.length_a   1.000
_cell.length_b   1.000
_cell.length_c   1.000
_cell.angle_alpha   90.00
_cell.angle_beta   90.00
_cell.angle_gamma   90.00
#
_symmetry.space_group_name_H-M   'P 1'
#
loop_
_entity.id
_entity.type
_entity.pdbx_description
1 polymer ?
#
loop_
_entity_poly.entity_id
_entity_poly.type
_entity_poly.pdbx_seq_one_letter_code
_entity_poly.pdbx_strand_id
1 'polypeptide(L)'
;MDIMEVELPIHPDHLMTPLKVARMGNCCGIKYQSISDGYYCSQCDFYAHKRCSNPSREINYPSHTCGTTLTFGTSYLKFLSRCGLCGVKFTEDIKHYRCFRCGIKVHLDCAKYPPPKVVDVPQNHNHKLKLQMWQSCFTCATCGEDGDGHPYKCLECRLTFHVNCAKYAAEVNHPSHPLHPLKLFNGEPPAYTNEKCRLCGKKLVDEAFYHCSTCNFTLDLHCVLNPPPLYHHDLNTHDHKLTLMPQMISFTCTTCGLYGDRSPYVCLPCNFTTHNDCSEFPWVININRHDHRVSRTSLIGVVNSVCRVCQKKMDWACGGYSCKKCPDSVYHTKCATREDVWDGIEMKDEPEEDEDIEPFKVIDENTIQHFLHESHELRLDKSGTFIEGRSCKACAYPIYHHHPFYSCMSCDYMLHEMCASMPRRKRHMVSNNPYRLDGISGYFNCEACGLCSNGFRYRSDLIRPGIDLRCASVTEPFVHQSHPHPLFYTSPRGVCSACNKEAHHVLRCVEDNCGYVLDFKCALLPYEVKHRVDDHFLSPSYGDQDGSGCRSYWCDICEKETDPKKWFYTCKDCGLTLHIDCVLGDFRAIEPKMEITIKEYESVETVVAVRNNSMSRPFCNQCKSRCISPTILKVMDDAMPDVYCCSLNCFEIKYSEQRTIHYRMVTDELASLSI
;
A
#
# COMPACT_ATOMS: atom_id res chain seq x y z
N MET A 1 19.15 34.01 -1.67
CA MET A 1 17.73 34.50 -1.73
C MET A 1 16.97 33.70 -0.71
N ASP A 2 16.56 34.36 0.36
CA ASP A 2 15.80 33.71 1.42
C ASP A 2 14.49 33.15 0.84
N ILE A 3 14.29 31.87 0.97
CA ILE A 3 13.04 31.22 0.58
C ILE A 3 12.02 31.66 1.63
N MET A 4 11.08 32.53 1.23
CA MET A 4 10.02 32.98 2.14
C MET A 4 9.06 31.82 2.38
N GLU A 5 9.14 31.23 3.56
CA GLU A 5 8.15 30.30 4.06
C GLU A 5 6.89 31.06 4.47
N VAL A 6 5.72 30.50 4.17
CA VAL A 6 4.42 31.12 4.44
C VAL A 6 3.51 30.16 5.19
N GLU A 7 2.77 30.71 6.14
CA GLU A 7 1.67 30.00 6.80
C GLU A 7 0.42 30.07 5.92
N LEU A 8 -0.17 28.91 5.60
CA LEU A 8 -1.31 28.82 4.70
C LEU A 8 -2.50 28.09 5.34
N PRO A 9 -3.72 28.63 5.22
CA PRO A 9 -4.94 28.02 5.81
C PRO A 9 -5.24 26.61 5.32
N ILE A 10 -4.74 26.21 4.16
CA ILE A 10 -4.90 24.84 3.66
C ILE A 10 -4.06 23.84 4.47
N HIS A 11 -2.99 24.28 5.09
CA HIS A 11 -2.08 23.46 5.88
C HIS A 11 -1.53 24.28 7.07
N PRO A 12 -2.34 24.50 8.11
CA PRO A 12 -2.00 25.43 9.19
C PRO A 12 -0.92 24.92 10.15
N ASP A 13 -0.64 23.61 10.13
CA ASP A 13 0.25 22.99 11.12
C ASP A 13 1.74 23.23 10.83
N HIS A 14 2.09 23.55 9.58
CA HIS A 14 3.47 23.77 9.16
C HIS A 14 3.60 24.89 8.13
N LEU A 15 4.77 25.53 8.11
CA LEU A 15 5.14 26.50 7.08
C LEU A 15 5.31 25.82 5.72
N MET A 16 4.88 26.50 4.67
CA MET A 16 4.96 26.01 3.30
C MET A 16 5.86 26.88 2.45
N THR A 17 6.65 26.28 1.58
CA THR A 17 7.53 26.95 0.64
C THR A 17 6.93 27.00 -0.77
N PRO A 18 7.14 28.09 -1.55
CA PRO A 18 6.73 28.13 -2.95
C PRO A 18 7.40 27.02 -3.76
N LEU A 19 6.64 26.33 -4.62
CA LEU A 19 7.16 25.32 -5.53
C LEU A 19 8.05 25.96 -6.61
N LYS A 20 9.24 25.39 -6.81
CA LYS A 20 10.17 25.78 -7.88
C LYS A 20 10.02 24.90 -9.13
N VAL A 21 9.51 23.69 -8.96
CA VAL A 21 9.33 22.67 -10.02
C VAL A 21 7.93 22.08 -9.90
N ALA A 22 7.31 21.75 -11.03
CA ALA A 22 6.01 21.09 -11.05
C ALA A 22 6.05 19.75 -10.30
N ARG A 23 5.07 19.53 -9.42
CA ARG A 23 4.90 18.29 -8.63
C ARG A 23 3.50 17.74 -8.78
N MET A 24 3.36 16.44 -8.63
CA MET A 24 2.04 15.79 -8.61
C MET A 24 1.43 15.93 -7.22
N GLY A 25 0.20 16.41 -7.14
CA GLY A 25 -0.49 16.60 -5.87
C GLY A 25 -2.00 16.48 -6.00
N ASN A 26 -2.68 16.40 -4.89
CA ASN A 26 -4.12 16.12 -4.80
C ASN A 26 -4.90 17.09 -3.91
N CYS A 27 -4.38 18.27 -3.62
CA CYS A 27 -4.98 19.24 -2.69
C CYS A 27 -6.43 19.62 -3.01
N CYS A 28 -6.84 19.58 -4.26
CA CYS A 28 -8.20 19.93 -4.71
C CYS A 28 -9.14 18.73 -4.86
N GLY A 29 -8.67 17.53 -4.54
CA GLY A 29 -9.50 16.32 -4.55
C GLY A 29 -9.62 15.61 -5.90
N ILE A 30 -8.89 16.04 -6.90
CA ILE A 30 -8.79 15.38 -8.20
C ILE A 30 -7.47 14.60 -8.22
N LYS A 31 -7.52 13.32 -8.60
CA LYS A 31 -6.35 12.44 -8.60
C LYS A 31 -5.17 13.08 -9.35
N TYR A 32 -4.04 13.18 -8.66
CA TYR A 32 -2.73 13.53 -9.21
C TYR A 32 -2.73 14.56 -10.34
N GLN A 33 -2.98 15.82 -10.00
CA GLN A 33 -2.75 16.94 -10.91
C GLN A 33 -1.33 17.47 -10.78
N SER A 34 -0.71 17.82 -11.90
CA SER A 34 0.54 18.54 -11.90
C SER A 34 0.34 19.94 -11.31
N ILE A 35 1.02 20.23 -10.21
CA ILE A 35 1.03 21.51 -9.54
C ILE A 35 2.30 22.24 -9.97
N SER A 36 2.19 23.15 -10.94
CA SER A 36 3.30 23.98 -11.43
C SER A 36 3.38 25.32 -10.71
N ASP A 37 2.27 25.80 -10.14
CA ASP A 37 2.20 27.05 -9.36
C ASP A 37 1.52 26.75 -8.03
N GLY A 38 2.30 26.66 -6.97
CA GLY A 38 1.80 26.28 -5.66
C GLY A 38 2.84 26.32 -4.55
N TYR A 39 2.55 25.59 -3.51
CA TYR A 39 3.32 25.52 -2.27
C TYR A 39 3.55 24.07 -1.85
N TYR A 40 4.63 23.85 -1.13
CA TYR A 40 5.09 22.56 -0.64
C TYR A 40 5.42 22.60 0.84
N CYS A 41 5.01 21.59 1.58
CA CYS A 41 5.43 21.34 2.96
C CYS A 41 6.42 20.18 2.99
N SER A 42 7.67 20.45 3.38
CA SER A 42 8.72 19.42 3.48
C SER A 42 8.51 18.43 4.63
N GLN A 43 7.76 18.82 5.66
CA GLN A 43 7.52 17.97 6.83
C GLN A 43 6.43 16.92 6.57
N CYS A 44 5.41 17.27 5.75
CA CYS A 44 4.26 16.41 5.47
C CYS A 44 4.23 15.88 4.04
N ASP A 45 5.18 16.26 3.20
CA ASP A 45 5.16 15.99 1.74
C ASP A 45 3.84 16.41 1.08
N PHE A 46 3.25 17.51 1.58
CA PHE A 46 1.97 18.03 1.12
C PHE A 46 2.16 19.13 0.09
N TYR A 47 1.47 19.01 -1.04
CA TYR A 47 1.53 19.96 -2.15
C TYR A 47 0.17 20.63 -2.34
N ALA A 48 0.17 21.97 -2.48
CA ALA A 48 -1.04 22.73 -2.69
C ALA A 48 -0.91 23.68 -3.89
N HIS A 49 -1.92 23.68 -4.79
CA HIS A 49 -2.00 24.76 -5.78
C HIS A 49 -2.10 26.11 -5.09
N LYS A 50 -1.51 27.13 -5.66
CA LYS A 50 -1.65 28.52 -5.20
C LYS A 50 -3.13 28.92 -5.10
N ARG A 51 -3.96 28.47 -6.05
CA ARG A 51 -5.40 28.69 -6.05
C ARG A 51 -6.15 28.00 -4.89
N CYS A 52 -5.57 26.92 -4.32
CA CYS A 52 -6.16 26.16 -3.21
C CYS A 52 -5.59 26.59 -1.84
N SER A 53 -4.56 27.38 -1.80
CA SER A 53 -3.76 27.69 -0.59
C SER A 53 -4.54 28.42 0.50
N ASN A 54 -5.57 29.21 0.11
CA ASN A 54 -6.36 29.99 1.03
C ASN A 54 -7.87 29.67 0.89
N PRO A 55 -8.34 28.50 1.36
CA PRO A 55 -9.75 28.15 1.36
C PRO A 55 -10.49 28.93 2.45
N SER A 56 -11.69 29.44 2.14
CA SER A 56 -12.57 30.02 3.15
C SER A 56 -12.98 28.96 4.18
N ARG A 57 -13.03 29.30 5.46
CA ARG A 57 -13.42 28.37 6.53
C ARG A 57 -14.85 27.83 6.33
N GLU A 58 -15.72 28.68 5.82
CA GLU A 58 -17.11 28.32 5.49
C GLU A 58 -17.50 28.93 4.15
N ILE A 59 -18.32 28.22 3.40
CA ILE A 59 -18.89 28.70 2.15
C ILE A 59 -20.40 28.50 2.14
N ASN A 60 -21.11 29.48 1.62
CA ASN A 60 -22.53 29.35 1.32
C ASN A 60 -22.66 28.83 -0.12
N TYR A 61 -22.94 27.54 -0.26
CA TYR A 61 -23.03 26.92 -1.56
C TYR A 61 -24.44 27.06 -2.15
N PRO A 62 -24.62 27.75 -3.30
CA PRO A 62 -25.96 28.09 -3.82
C PRO A 62 -26.86 26.90 -4.13
N SER A 63 -26.27 25.76 -4.35
CA SER A 63 -26.99 24.51 -4.67
C SER A 63 -27.19 23.60 -3.46
N HIS A 64 -26.79 24.05 -2.27
CA HIS A 64 -26.94 23.27 -1.05
C HIS A 64 -28.31 23.58 -0.39
N THR A 65 -29.21 22.63 -0.50
CA THR A 65 -30.64 22.82 -0.06
C THR A 65 -30.86 22.66 1.44
N CYS A 66 -29.81 22.33 2.20
CA CYS A 66 -29.89 22.00 3.63
C CYS A 66 -30.03 23.26 4.52
N GLY A 67 -29.88 24.48 3.98
CA GLY A 67 -29.98 25.75 4.69
C GLY A 67 -28.82 26.07 5.64
N THR A 68 -27.69 25.31 5.56
CA THR A 68 -26.47 25.53 6.35
C THR A 68 -25.26 25.74 5.43
N THR A 69 -24.20 26.37 5.93
CA THR A 69 -22.94 26.51 5.21
C THR A 69 -22.20 25.17 5.09
N LEU A 70 -21.32 25.05 4.10
CA LEU A 70 -20.33 23.99 4.02
C LEU A 70 -19.05 24.43 4.73
N THR A 71 -18.57 23.63 5.64
CA THR A 71 -17.38 23.91 6.44
C THR A 71 -16.16 23.22 5.84
N PHE A 72 -15.05 23.95 5.69
CA PHE A 72 -13.78 23.42 5.28
C PHE A 72 -13.16 22.58 6.39
N GLY A 73 -12.57 21.45 6.03
CA GLY A 73 -11.86 20.59 6.96
C GLY A 73 -11.24 19.38 6.33
N THR A 74 -10.42 18.73 7.13
CA THR A 74 -9.92 17.37 6.89
C THR A 74 -10.81 16.42 7.65
N SER A 75 -11.16 15.31 7.07
CA SER A 75 -11.66 14.15 7.80
C SER A 75 -11.08 12.90 7.20
N TYR A 76 -10.72 11.95 8.03
CA TYR A 76 -10.43 10.60 7.58
C TYR A 76 -11.68 10.06 6.87
N LEU A 77 -11.59 10.00 5.55
CA LEU A 77 -12.71 9.54 4.74
C LEU A 77 -12.64 8.01 4.72
N LYS A 78 -13.71 7.35 5.19
CA LYS A 78 -13.89 5.93 4.88
C LYS A 78 -13.84 5.75 3.36
N PHE A 79 -13.17 4.73 2.88
CA PHE A 79 -12.77 4.40 1.50
C PHE A 79 -13.82 4.54 0.37
N LEU A 80 -15.04 4.96 0.65
CA LEU A 80 -16.16 5.00 -0.31
C LEU A 80 -16.81 6.37 -0.48
N SER A 81 -16.24 7.46 0.07
CA SER A 81 -16.84 8.79 -0.08
C SER A 81 -16.62 9.36 -1.47
N ARG A 82 -17.68 9.88 -2.09
CA ARG A 82 -17.64 10.57 -3.39
C ARG A 82 -18.03 12.05 -3.22
N CYS A 83 -17.49 12.90 -4.10
CA CYS A 83 -17.90 14.28 -4.18
C CYS A 83 -19.38 14.36 -4.63
N GLY A 84 -20.21 14.99 -3.84
CA GLY A 84 -21.64 15.15 -4.15
C GLY A 84 -21.94 15.97 -5.41
N LEU A 85 -20.93 16.65 -5.99
CA LEU A 85 -21.09 17.41 -7.23
C LEU A 85 -20.59 16.64 -8.46
N CYS A 86 -19.34 16.23 -8.47
CA CYS A 86 -18.75 15.59 -9.64
C CYS A 86 -18.81 14.05 -9.61
N GLY A 87 -19.22 13.44 -8.50
CA GLY A 87 -19.28 11.98 -8.35
C GLY A 87 -17.93 11.27 -8.21
N VAL A 88 -16.81 11.97 -8.38
CA VAL A 88 -15.47 11.40 -8.28
C VAL A 88 -15.17 11.02 -6.83
N LYS A 89 -14.58 9.85 -6.61
CA LYS A 89 -14.15 9.38 -5.28
C LYS A 89 -13.11 10.31 -4.70
N PHE A 90 -13.21 10.57 -3.40
CA PHE A 90 -12.13 11.19 -2.66
C PHE A 90 -10.97 10.21 -2.53
N THR A 91 -9.75 10.69 -2.69
CA THR A 91 -8.54 9.97 -2.25
C THR A 91 -8.33 10.22 -0.76
N GLU A 92 -7.49 9.42 -0.11
CA GLU A 92 -7.18 9.55 1.32
C GLU A 92 -6.60 10.95 1.61
N ASP A 93 -6.92 11.53 2.76
CA ASP A 93 -6.38 12.81 3.29
C ASP A 93 -6.68 14.09 2.51
N ILE A 94 -7.70 14.08 1.67
CA ILE A 94 -8.06 15.26 0.90
C ILE A 94 -8.83 16.28 1.73
N LYS A 95 -8.36 17.52 1.66
CA LYS A 95 -9.09 18.69 2.15
C LYS A 95 -10.36 18.89 1.32
N HIS A 96 -11.49 19.06 1.98
CA HIS A 96 -12.79 19.19 1.31
C HIS A 96 -13.75 20.05 2.11
N TYR A 97 -14.81 20.50 1.47
CA TYR A 97 -15.95 21.09 2.17
C TYR A 97 -16.98 20.02 2.52
N ARG A 98 -17.57 20.13 3.71
CA ARG A 98 -18.64 19.22 4.14
C ARG A 98 -19.78 19.95 4.84
N CYS A 99 -20.99 19.41 4.72
CA CYS A 99 -22.13 19.77 5.56
C CYS A 99 -22.27 18.77 6.69
N PHE A 100 -22.29 19.24 7.93
CA PHE A 100 -22.49 18.37 9.09
C PHE A 100 -23.94 17.89 9.24
N ARG A 101 -24.90 18.57 8.61
CA ARG A 101 -26.33 18.24 8.71
C ARG A 101 -26.76 17.17 7.71
N CYS A 102 -26.39 17.28 6.43
CA CYS A 102 -26.79 16.32 5.39
C CYS A 102 -25.65 15.39 4.94
N GLY A 103 -24.43 15.57 5.45
CA GLY A 103 -23.29 14.71 5.16
C GLY A 103 -22.65 14.91 3.79
N ILE A 104 -23.15 15.82 2.94
CA ILE A 104 -22.55 16.08 1.63
C ILE A 104 -21.10 16.53 1.78
N LYS A 105 -20.25 16.03 0.92
CA LYS A 105 -18.84 16.39 0.82
C LYS A 105 -18.54 16.87 -0.59
N VAL A 106 -17.72 17.91 -0.73
CA VAL A 106 -17.47 18.57 -2.01
C VAL A 106 -15.97 18.90 -2.13
N HIS A 107 -15.35 18.58 -3.27
CA HIS A 107 -13.97 18.98 -3.54
C HIS A 107 -13.83 20.52 -3.48
N LEU A 108 -12.64 21.00 -3.12
CA LEU A 108 -12.38 22.45 -3.11
C LEU A 108 -12.64 23.09 -4.47
N ASP A 109 -12.20 22.44 -5.54
CA ASP A 109 -12.38 22.96 -6.90
C ASP A 109 -13.87 22.97 -7.32
N CYS A 110 -14.60 21.91 -7.00
CA CYS A 110 -16.04 21.85 -7.26
C CYS A 110 -16.85 22.89 -6.47
N ALA A 111 -16.39 23.22 -5.27
CA ALA A 111 -17.03 24.25 -4.44
C ALA A 111 -16.75 25.66 -4.95
N LYS A 112 -15.53 25.90 -5.46
CA LYS A 112 -15.09 27.19 -5.99
C LYS A 112 -15.69 27.52 -7.35
N TYR A 113 -15.87 26.48 -8.19
CA TYR A 113 -16.41 26.60 -9.54
C TYR A 113 -17.66 25.71 -9.68
N PRO A 114 -18.79 26.11 -9.09
CA PRO A 114 -20.01 25.31 -9.11
C PRO A 114 -20.53 25.15 -10.54
N PRO A 115 -21.04 23.97 -10.90
CA PRO A 115 -21.64 23.75 -12.20
C PRO A 115 -22.90 24.62 -12.35
N PRO A 116 -23.21 25.13 -13.55
CA PRO A 116 -24.40 25.92 -13.78
C PRO A 116 -25.66 25.11 -13.49
N LYS A 117 -26.71 25.76 -12.99
CA LYS A 117 -28.00 25.09 -12.69
C LYS A 117 -28.68 24.51 -13.94
N VAL A 118 -28.47 25.16 -15.08
CA VAL A 118 -29.05 24.77 -16.38
C VAL A 118 -27.95 24.89 -17.42
N VAL A 119 -27.85 23.91 -18.29
CA VAL A 119 -27.05 23.95 -19.51
C VAL A 119 -28.06 24.07 -20.67
N ASP A 120 -28.12 25.26 -21.28
CA ASP A 120 -29.14 25.57 -22.30
C ASP A 120 -28.86 24.93 -23.63
N VAL A 121 -27.59 24.76 -23.97
CA VAL A 121 -27.14 24.09 -25.22
C VAL A 121 -26.06 23.10 -24.84
N PRO A 122 -26.40 21.91 -24.34
CA PRO A 122 -25.42 20.87 -24.14
C PRO A 122 -24.88 20.42 -25.50
N GLN A 123 -23.57 20.33 -25.59
CA GLN A 123 -22.89 20.04 -26.86
C GLN A 123 -23.10 18.59 -27.38
N ASN A 124 -23.66 17.73 -26.55
CA ASN A 124 -23.90 16.32 -26.84
C ASN A 124 -25.38 15.90 -26.76
N HIS A 125 -26.31 16.87 -26.59
CA HIS A 125 -27.73 16.59 -26.43
C HIS A 125 -28.58 17.77 -26.87
N ASN A 126 -29.69 17.51 -27.54
CA ASN A 126 -30.50 18.56 -28.19
C ASN A 126 -31.43 19.35 -27.27
N HIS A 127 -31.56 18.92 -26.01
CA HIS A 127 -32.46 19.53 -25.06
C HIS A 127 -31.69 20.12 -23.88
N LYS A 128 -32.30 21.07 -23.17
CA LYS A 128 -31.73 21.67 -21.96
C LYS A 128 -31.52 20.63 -20.88
N LEU A 129 -30.36 20.69 -20.22
CA LEU A 129 -30.03 19.85 -19.09
C LEU A 129 -30.15 20.63 -17.79
N LYS A 130 -30.85 20.08 -16.81
CA LYS A 130 -31.03 20.69 -15.48
C LYS A 130 -30.26 19.89 -14.44
N LEU A 131 -29.40 20.57 -13.69
CA LEU A 131 -28.69 19.98 -12.56
C LEU A 131 -29.68 19.52 -11.50
N GLN A 132 -29.64 18.25 -11.13
CA GLN A 132 -30.46 17.71 -10.06
C GLN A 132 -29.81 18.05 -8.71
N MET A 133 -30.65 18.52 -7.77
CA MET A 133 -30.17 19.00 -6.48
C MET A 133 -30.17 17.91 -5.41
N TRP A 134 -30.51 16.69 -5.75
CA TRP A 134 -30.46 15.51 -4.87
C TRP A 134 -29.47 14.49 -5.42
N GLN A 135 -28.84 13.82 -4.51
CA GLN A 135 -27.94 12.70 -4.82
C GLN A 135 -28.75 11.51 -5.35
N SER A 136 -28.35 10.95 -6.46
CA SER A 136 -28.97 9.77 -7.05
C SER A 136 -27.92 8.87 -7.72
N CYS A 137 -28.16 7.56 -7.69
CA CYS A 137 -27.45 6.64 -8.55
C CYS A 137 -28.04 6.72 -9.96
N PHE A 138 -27.21 6.77 -10.97
CA PHE A 138 -27.63 6.88 -12.39
C PHE A 138 -26.54 6.32 -13.29
N THR A 139 -26.93 5.90 -14.48
CA THR A 139 -25.98 5.60 -15.57
C THR A 139 -25.89 6.81 -16.49
N CYS A 140 -24.67 7.25 -16.76
CA CYS A 140 -24.43 8.44 -17.59
C CYS A 140 -24.63 8.13 -19.07
N ALA A 141 -25.48 8.89 -19.75
CA ALA A 141 -25.74 8.70 -21.18
C ALA A 141 -24.54 9.02 -22.10
N THR A 142 -23.52 9.72 -21.59
CA THR A 142 -22.31 10.06 -22.37
C THR A 142 -21.22 9.00 -22.25
N CYS A 143 -20.92 8.51 -21.05
CA CYS A 143 -19.80 7.58 -20.84
C CYS A 143 -20.24 6.14 -20.51
N GLY A 144 -21.53 5.88 -20.34
CA GLY A 144 -22.04 4.57 -19.95
C GLY A 144 -21.77 4.15 -18.51
N GLU A 145 -20.93 4.89 -17.78
CA GLU A 145 -20.56 4.56 -16.40
C GLU A 145 -21.62 5.00 -15.39
N ASP A 146 -21.71 4.24 -14.28
CA ASP A 146 -22.57 4.57 -13.16
C ASP A 146 -22.01 5.76 -12.35
N GLY A 147 -22.89 6.68 -11.99
CA GLY A 147 -22.62 7.83 -11.16
C GLY A 147 -23.42 7.79 -9.86
N ASP A 148 -22.81 8.36 -8.81
CA ASP A 148 -23.48 8.60 -7.53
C ASP A 148 -23.21 10.06 -7.14
N GLY A 149 -24.19 10.93 -7.33
CA GLY A 149 -24.03 12.37 -7.08
C GLY A 149 -25.18 13.19 -7.62
N HIS A 150 -24.89 14.44 -8.00
CA HIS A 150 -25.85 15.39 -8.58
C HIS A 150 -25.73 15.36 -10.12
N PRO A 151 -26.55 14.57 -10.84
CA PRO A 151 -26.49 14.51 -12.29
C PRO A 151 -27.15 15.73 -12.94
N TYR A 152 -26.74 16.01 -14.17
CA TYR A 152 -27.62 16.72 -15.10
C TYR A 152 -28.67 15.76 -15.63
N LYS A 153 -29.92 16.22 -15.69
CA LYS A 153 -31.03 15.44 -16.24
C LYS A 153 -31.74 16.23 -17.37
N CYS A 154 -31.99 15.58 -18.48
CA CYS A 154 -32.91 16.04 -19.49
C CYS A 154 -34.35 15.74 -19.04
N LEU A 155 -35.21 16.75 -18.99
CA LEU A 155 -36.60 16.57 -18.59
C LEU A 155 -37.46 15.97 -19.71
N GLU A 156 -37.03 16.11 -20.97
CA GLU A 156 -37.74 15.61 -22.16
C GLU A 156 -37.36 14.12 -22.44
N CYS A 157 -36.06 13.79 -22.50
CA CYS A 157 -35.59 12.44 -22.81
C CYS A 157 -35.36 11.57 -21.59
N ARG A 158 -35.42 12.14 -20.38
CA ARG A 158 -35.10 11.48 -19.09
C ARG A 158 -33.67 10.96 -18.95
N LEU A 159 -32.80 11.27 -19.90
CA LEU A 159 -31.38 10.91 -19.85
C LEU A 159 -30.65 11.68 -18.75
N THR A 160 -29.65 11.03 -18.14
CA THR A 160 -28.83 11.57 -17.07
C THR A 160 -27.37 11.62 -17.46
N PHE A 161 -26.64 12.62 -16.98
CA PHE A 161 -25.26 12.89 -17.39
C PHE A 161 -24.43 13.27 -16.16
N HIS A 162 -23.19 12.80 -16.07
CA HIS A 162 -22.23 13.37 -15.15
C HIS A 162 -22.03 14.86 -15.42
N VAL A 163 -21.72 15.63 -14.39
CA VAL A 163 -21.45 17.06 -14.51
C VAL A 163 -20.36 17.37 -15.53
N ASN A 164 -19.31 16.55 -15.56
CA ASN A 164 -18.22 16.70 -16.53
C ASN A 164 -18.62 16.25 -17.95
N CYS A 165 -19.36 15.15 -18.06
CA CYS A 165 -19.79 14.61 -19.35
C CYS A 165 -20.76 15.54 -20.10
N ALA A 166 -21.56 16.31 -19.39
CA ALA A 166 -22.47 17.30 -20.00
C ALA A 166 -21.72 18.45 -20.72
N LYS A 167 -20.42 18.59 -20.51
CA LYS A 167 -19.57 19.64 -21.11
C LYS A 167 -18.92 19.23 -22.43
N TYR A 168 -19.03 17.98 -22.87
CA TYR A 168 -18.34 17.51 -24.06
C TYR A 168 -19.02 18.00 -25.34
N ALA A 169 -18.21 18.52 -26.27
CA ALA A 169 -18.68 18.95 -27.58
C ALA A 169 -19.12 17.77 -28.45
N ALA A 170 -20.17 17.95 -29.27
CA ALA A 170 -20.60 16.93 -30.24
C ALA A 170 -19.51 16.65 -31.28
N GLU A 171 -18.75 17.68 -31.66
CA GLU A 171 -17.65 17.61 -32.64
C GLU A 171 -16.46 18.42 -32.10
N VAL A 172 -15.24 17.93 -32.35
CA VAL A 172 -13.99 18.62 -31.98
C VAL A 172 -12.97 18.56 -33.13
N ASN A 173 -12.22 19.63 -33.31
CA ASN A 173 -11.02 19.65 -34.14
C ASN A 173 -9.82 19.28 -33.26
N HIS A 174 -9.03 18.31 -33.69
CA HIS A 174 -7.90 17.83 -32.92
C HIS A 174 -6.57 18.01 -33.65
N PRO A 175 -5.49 18.52 -33.00
CA PRO A 175 -4.20 18.77 -33.62
C PRO A 175 -3.59 17.55 -34.34
N SER A 176 -3.78 16.36 -33.79
CA SER A 176 -3.28 15.10 -34.35
C SER A 176 -4.13 14.58 -35.50
N HIS A 177 -5.28 15.22 -35.81
CA HIS A 177 -6.17 14.88 -36.91
C HIS A 177 -6.84 16.15 -37.49
N PRO A 178 -6.08 17.04 -38.17
CA PRO A 178 -6.56 18.36 -38.57
C PRO A 178 -7.50 18.37 -39.76
N LEU A 179 -7.60 17.26 -40.52
CA LEU A 179 -8.32 17.22 -41.78
C LEU A 179 -9.85 17.16 -41.61
N HIS A 180 -10.34 16.50 -40.57
CA HIS A 180 -11.77 16.35 -40.33
C HIS A 180 -12.07 16.49 -38.82
N PRO A 181 -13.25 17.03 -38.46
CA PRO A 181 -13.69 17.03 -37.08
C PRO A 181 -13.95 15.60 -36.60
N LEU A 182 -13.63 15.36 -35.33
CA LEU A 182 -13.96 14.12 -34.63
C LEU A 182 -15.34 14.25 -33.98
N LYS A 183 -16.21 13.28 -34.18
CA LYS A 183 -17.55 13.23 -33.57
C LYS A 183 -17.55 12.44 -32.29
N LEU A 184 -18.33 12.88 -31.31
CA LEU A 184 -18.52 12.18 -30.04
C LEU A 184 -19.41 10.94 -30.27
N PHE A 185 -18.95 9.80 -29.78
CA PHE A 185 -19.68 8.54 -29.69
C PHE A 185 -19.75 8.05 -28.25
N ASN A 186 -20.84 7.33 -27.95
CA ASN A 186 -21.05 6.68 -26.66
C ASN A 186 -21.31 5.19 -26.90
N GLY A 187 -20.78 4.33 -26.05
CA GLY A 187 -20.93 2.88 -26.15
C GLY A 187 -19.80 2.19 -26.90
N GLU A 188 -20.08 1.05 -27.52
CA GLU A 188 -19.08 0.25 -28.22
C GLU A 188 -18.52 0.93 -29.46
N PRO A 189 -17.19 0.91 -29.65
CA PRO A 189 -16.58 1.40 -30.88
C PRO A 189 -17.06 0.59 -32.11
N PRO A 190 -17.16 1.22 -33.29
CA PRO A 190 -17.53 0.50 -34.51
C PRO A 190 -16.63 -0.72 -34.75
N ALA A 191 -17.20 -1.83 -35.20
CA ALA A 191 -16.50 -3.11 -35.40
C ALA A 191 -15.28 -3.04 -36.36
N TYR A 192 -15.23 -2.03 -37.23
CA TYR A 192 -14.09 -1.79 -38.14
C TYR A 192 -12.92 -1.05 -37.43
N THR A 193 -13.11 -0.55 -36.23
CA THR A 193 -12.03 0.04 -35.42
C THR A 193 -11.28 -1.07 -34.68
N ASN A 194 -10.07 -0.79 -34.23
CA ASN A 194 -9.34 -1.73 -33.36
C ASN A 194 -9.65 -1.54 -31.89
N GLU A 195 -10.74 -0.88 -31.53
CA GLU A 195 -11.23 -0.62 -30.17
C GLU A 195 -10.21 0.08 -29.28
N LYS A 196 -9.23 0.78 -29.82
CA LYS A 196 -8.19 1.46 -29.04
C LYS A 196 -8.05 2.92 -29.46
N CYS A 197 -7.72 3.77 -28.49
CA CYS A 197 -7.32 5.14 -28.75
C CYS A 197 -6.09 5.21 -29.67
N ARG A 198 -6.14 6.04 -30.71
CA ARG A 198 -5.06 6.18 -31.68
C ARG A 198 -3.77 6.69 -31.05
N LEU A 199 -3.84 7.56 -30.04
CA LEU A 199 -2.68 8.20 -29.45
C LEU A 199 -2.08 7.40 -28.30
N CYS A 200 -2.87 7.00 -27.29
CA CYS A 200 -2.36 6.32 -26.10
C CYS A 200 -2.47 4.79 -26.13
N GLY A 201 -3.23 4.23 -27.08
CA GLY A 201 -3.42 2.77 -27.17
C GLY A 201 -4.36 2.17 -26.14
N LYS A 202 -4.98 2.97 -25.26
CA LYS A 202 -5.97 2.50 -24.27
C LYS A 202 -7.15 1.86 -25.01
N LYS A 203 -7.61 0.70 -24.52
CA LYS A 203 -8.81 0.05 -25.03
C LYS A 203 -10.04 0.89 -24.68
N LEU A 204 -10.90 1.12 -25.66
CA LEU A 204 -12.16 1.85 -25.53
C LEU A 204 -13.26 0.84 -25.21
N VAL A 205 -13.57 0.66 -23.93
CA VAL A 205 -14.64 -0.25 -23.48
C VAL A 205 -15.59 0.59 -22.65
N ASP A 206 -16.86 0.62 -23.05
CA ASP A 206 -17.98 1.28 -22.34
C ASP A 206 -17.76 2.75 -21.95
N GLU A 207 -16.80 3.43 -22.61
CA GLU A 207 -16.50 4.85 -22.40
C GLU A 207 -16.92 5.69 -23.62
N ALA A 208 -17.21 6.98 -23.40
CA ALA A 208 -17.36 7.92 -24.50
C ALA A 208 -15.99 8.16 -25.19
N PHE A 209 -16.01 8.28 -26.51
CA PHE A 209 -14.82 8.50 -27.33
C PHE A 209 -15.15 9.39 -28.53
N TYR A 210 -14.13 9.94 -29.17
CA TYR A 210 -14.26 10.69 -30.39
C TYR A 210 -13.74 9.90 -31.59
N HIS A 211 -14.49 9.94 -32.70
CA HIS A 211 -14.17 9.15 -33.89
C HIS A 211 -14.41 9.94 -35.18
N CYS A 212 -13.49 9.77 -36.12
CA CYS A 212 -13.68 10.16 -37.51
C CYS A 212 -13.90 8.91 -38.36
N SER A 213 -15.12 8.72 -38.88
CA SER A 213 -15.46 7.56 -39.70
C SER A 213 -14.75 7.57 -41.07
N THR A 214 -14.43 8.76 -41.61
CA THR A 214 -13.70 8.91 -42.89
C THR A 214 -12.28 8.37 -42.82
N CYS A 215 -11.58 8.61 -41.71
CA CYS A 215 -10.16 8.25 -41.52
C CYS A 215 -9.95 7.06 -40.58
N ASN A 216 -11.01 6.50 -40.02
CA ASN A 216 -10.94 5.50 -38.95
C ASN A 216 -9.99 5.95 -37.83
N PHE A 217 -10.15 7.19 -37.37
CA PHE A 217 -9.31 7.80 -36.34
C PHE A 217 -10.12 7.98 -35.08
N THR A 218 -9.72 7.27 -34.00
CA THR A 218 -10.45 7.21 -32.73
C THR A 218 -9.60 7.70 -31.59
N LEU A 219 -10.13 8.57 -30.74
CA LEU A 219 -9.47 9.08 -29.52
C LEU A 219 -10.37 8.89 -28.32
N ASP A 220 -9.76 8.52 -27.18
CA ASP A 220 -10.43 8.61 -25.90
C ASP A 220 -10.59 10.08 -25.44
N LEU A 221 -11.46 10.29 -24.46
CA LEU A 221 -11.73 11.64 -23.93
C LEU A 221 -10.48 12.29 -23.36
N HIS A 222 -9.60 11.52 -22.71
CA HIS A 222 -8.38 12.05 -22.11
C HIS A 222 -7.45 12.64 -23.19
N CYS A 223 -7.21 11.92 -24.26
CA CYS A 223 -6.36 12.37 -25.36
C CYS A 223 -6.95 13.55 -26.14
N VAL A 224 -8.28 13.67 -26.17
CA VAL A 224 -8.94 14.83 -26.79
C VAL A 224 -8.82 16.08 -25.91
N LEU A 225 -9.01 15.93 -24.62
CA LEU A 225 -8.93 17.06 -23.66
C LEU A 225 -7.49 17.49 -23.36
N ASN A 226 -6.56 16.55 -23.42
CA ASN A 226 -5.14 16.74 -23.15
C ASN A 226 -4.33 16.20 -24.34
N PRO A 227 -4.34 16.89 -25.50
CA PRO A 227 -3.64 16.42 -26.67
C PRO A 227 -2.14 16.38 -26.40
N PRO A 228 -1.47 15.24 -26.69
CA PRO A 228 -0.04 15.17 -26.59
C PRO A 228 0.61 16.18 -27.52
N PRO A 229 1.66 16.90 -27.10
CA PRO A 229 2.33 17.88 -27.93
C PRO A 229 2.93 17.22 -29.17
N LEU A 230 2.86 17.87 -30.33
CA LEU A 230 3.47 17.37 -31.56
C LEU A 230 4.98 17.23 -31.46
N TYR A 231 5.59 18.03 -30.60
CA TYR A 231 7.04 18.07 -30.38
C TYR A 231 7.34 18.15 -28.89
N HIS A 232 8.27 17.32 -28.47
CA HIS A 232 8.89 17.43 -27.14
C HIS A 232 10.32 17.94 -27.27
N HIS A 233 10.67 19.00 -26.56
CA HIS A 233 12.00 19.60 -26.58
C HIS A 233 12.82 19.30 -25.33
N ASP A 234 12.18 19.19 -24.18
CA ASP A 234 12.83 19.04 -22.86
C ASP A 234 12.44 17.71 -22.21
N LEU A 235 12.62 16.64 -22.94
CA LEU A 235 12.31 15.33 -22.39
C LEU A 235 13.44 14.82 -21.53
N ASN A 236 13.04 14.40 -20.36
CA ASN A 236 13.90 13.59 -19.50
C ASN A 236 14.33 12.26 -20.15
N THR A 237 13.93 11.93 -21.36
CA THR A 237 14.19 10.63 -22.00
C THR A 237 15.26 10.65 -23.08
N HIS A 238 15.50 11.81 -23.70
CA HIS A 238 16.37 11.89 -24.87
C HIS A 238 16.82 13.32 -25.14
N ASP A 239 18.07 13.53 -25.54
CA ASP A 239 18.70 14.84 -25.67
C ASP A 239 18.22 15.63 -26.89
N HIS A 240 17.60 14.96 -27.85
CA HIS A 240 17.12 15.59 -29.09
C HIS A 240 15.60 15.71 -29.09
N LYS A 241 15.12 16.66 -29.89
CA LYS A 241 13.69 16.86 -30.13
C LYS A 241 13.01 15.58 -30.61
N LEU A 242 11.96 15.15 -29.92
CA LEU A 242 11.09 14.06 -30.32
C LEU A 242 9.87 14.60 -31.07
N THR A 243 9.46 13.90 -32.14
CA THR A 243 8.30 14.24 -32.95
C THR A 243 7.26 13.15 -32.83
N LEU A 244 6.01 13.52 -32.49
CA LEU A 244 4.88 12.60 -32.47
C LEU A 244 4.51 12.18 -33.91
N MET A 245 4.41 10.86 -34.12
CA MET A 245 3.96 10.27 -35.39
C MET A 245 2.55 9.71 -35.20
N PRO A 246 1.46 10.46 -35.49
CA PRO A 246 0.08 10.03 -35.18
C PRO A 246 -0.43 8.97 -36.19
N GLN A 247 0.33 7.94 -36.41
CA GLN A 247 0.05 6.85 -37.35
C GLN A 247 0.07 5.48 -36.63
N MET A 248 -0.52 4.48 -37.25
CA MET A 248 -0.39 3.08 -36.81
C MET A 248 0.95 2.53 -37.31
N ILE A 249 1.93 2.59 -36.42
CA ILE A 249 3.29 2.11 -36.70
C ILE A 249 3.63 1.08 -35.60
N SER A 250 4.02 -0.11 -36.04
CA SER A 250 4.54 -1.14 -35.16
C SER A 250 5.99 -0.82 -34.78
N PHE A 251 6.32 -0.82 -33.51
CA PHE A 251 7.67 -0.52 -33.03
C PHE A 251 7.96 -1.21 -31.69
N THR A 252 9.24 -1.37 -31.39
CA THR A 252 9.69 -1.67 -30.04
C THR A 252 10.11 -0.37 -29.37
N CYS A 253 9.53 -0.08 -28.21
CA CYS A 253 9.85 1.14 -27.49
C CYS A 253 11.26 1.08 -26.91
N THR A 254 12.14 1.98 -27.33
CA THR A 254 13.52 2.05 -26.84
C THR A 254 13.59 2.31 -25.33
N THR A 255 12.59 3.03 -24.76
CA THR A 255 12.57 3.38 -23.32
C THR A 255 12.15 2.20 -22.43
N CYS A 256 11.21 1.35 -22.84
CA CYS A 256 10.66 0.31 -21.96
C CYS A 256 10.77 -1.12 -22.51
N GLY A 257 11.28 -1.31 -23.71
CA GLY A 257 11.42 -2.63 -24.35
C GLY A 257 10.11 -3.30 -24.80
N LEU A 258 8.96 -2.66 -24.58
CA LEU A 258 7.67 -3.24 -24.94
C LEU A 258 7.26 -2.86 -26.37
N TYR A 259 6.50 -3.77 -26.98
CA TYR A 259 5.91 -3.54 -28.29
C TYR A 259 4.84 -2.45 -28.23
N GLY A 260 4.85 -1.57 -29.25
CA GLY A 260 3.83 -0.56 -29.52
C GLY A 260 3.30 -0.69 -30.93
N ASP A 261 2.03 -0.34 -31.14
CA ASP A 261 1.35 -0.47 -32.41
C ASP A 261 0.85 0.87 -33.03
N ARG A 262 1.17 2.00 -32.32
CA ARG A 262 0.66 3.32 -32.77
C ARG A 262 1.36 4.51 -32.14
N SER A 263 1.32 5.62 -32.87
CA SER A 263 1.64 6.98 -32.45
C SER A 263 2.89 7.12 -31.58
N PRO A 264 4.05 6.61 -32.01
CA PRO A 264 5.29 6.79 -31.26
C PRO A 264 5.77 8.23 -31.32
N TYR A 265 6.54 8.62 -30.29
CA TYR A 265 7.49 9.71 -30.43
C TYR A 265 8.79 9.17 -31.02
N VAL A 266 9.32 9.89 -32.01
CA VAL A 266 10.49 9.44 -32.76
C VAL A 266 11.56 10.53 -32.80
N CYS A 267 12.82 10.14 -32.58
CA CYS A 267 14.00 10.91 -32.98
C CYS A 267 14.64 10.26 -34.19
N LEU A 268 14.49 10.84 -35.38
CA LEU A 268 15.04 10.27 -36.60
C LEU A 268 16.57 10.20 -36.62
N PRO A 269 17.33 11.23 -36.14
CA PRO A 269 18.79 11.15 -36.10
C PRO A 269 19.35 10.00 -35.23
N CYS A 270 18.64 9.64 -34.13
CA CYS A 270 19.10 8.62 -33.20
C CYS A 270 18.43 7.26 -33.37
N ASN A 271 17.48 7.15 -34.27
CA ASN A 271 16.62 5.95 -34.38
C ASN A 271 15.95 5.58 -33.06
N PHE A 272 15.63 6.60 -32.24
CA PHE A 272 15.00 6.42 -30.92
C PHE A 272 13.49 6.53 -31.09
N THR A 273 12.77 5.52 -30.57
CA THR A 273 11.31 5.44 -30.68
C THR A 273 10.72 5.09 -29.32
N THR A 274 9.74 5.88 -28.86
CA THR A 274 9.16 5.70 -27.54
C THR A 274 7.64 5.84 -27.55
N HIS A 275 6.97 5.16 -26.61
CA HIS A 275 5.54 5.40 -26.36
C HIS A 275 5.34 6.82 -25.81
N ASN A 276 4.15 7.37 -26.00
CA ASN A 276 3.76 8.64 -25.41
C ASN A 276 3.98 8.64 -23.89
N ASP A 277 3.43 7.66 -23.18
CA ASP A 277 3.57 7.53 -21.71
C ASP A 277 5.02 7.34 -21.25
N CYS A 278 5.88 6.79 -22.11
CA CYS A 278 7.28 6.55 -21.77
C CYS A 278 8.15 7.80 -21.90
N SER A 279 7.65 8.86 -22.51
CA SER A 279 8.38 10.11 -22.65
C SER A 279 8.54 10.90 -21.35
N GLU A 280 7.69 10.64 -20.36
CA GLU A 280 7.60 11.39 -19.11
C GLU A 280 8.14 10.64 -17.87
N PHE A 281 8.76 9.47 -18.06
CA PHE A 281 9.30 8.72 -16.92
C PHE A 281 10.39 9.49 -16.18
N PRO A 282 10.38 9.44 -14.83
CA PRO A 282 11.37 10.13 -14.00
C PRO A 282 12.80 9.61 -14.23
N TRP A 283 13.80 10.46 -13.94
CA TRP A 283 15.21 10.11 -14.07
C TRP A 283 15.76 9.29 -12.92
N VAL A 284 15.45 9.73 -11.70
CA VAL A 284 15.99 9.14 -10.46
C VAL A 284 14.85 8.94 -9.50
N ILE A 285 14.67 7.70 -9.04
CA ILE A 285 13.59 7.33 -8.15
C ILE A 285 14.06 6.43 -7.02
N ASN A 286 13.31 6.45 -5.93
CA ASN A 286 13.39 5.46 -4.88
C ASN A 286 12.35 4.37 -5.10
N ILE A 287 12.75 3.12 -4.98
CA ILE A 287 11.83 1.99 -5.10
C ILE A 287 11.89 1.11 -3.84
N ASN A 288 10.82 0.43 -3.55
CA ASN A 288 10.74 -0.41 -2.35
C ASN A 288 11.43 -1.77 -2.47
N ARG A 289 12.07 -2.05 -3.61
CA ARG A 289 12.82 -3.29 -3.88
C ARG A 289 14.33 -3.12 -3.77
N HIS A 290 14.79 -1.91 -3.41
CA HIS A 290 16.22 -1.61 -3.36
C HIS A 290 16.47 -0.42 -2.42
N ASP A 291 17.53 -0.47 -1.63
CA ASP A 291 17.83 0.56 -0.64
C ASP A 291 18.44 1.83 -1.26
N HIS A 292 19.13 1.70 -2.38
CA HIS A 292 19.69 2.84 -3.10
C HIS A 292 18.75 3.39 -4.16
N ARG A 293 18.96 4.64 -4.54
CA ARG A 293 18.29 5.26 -5.68
C ARG A 293 18.61 4.52 -6.97
N VAL A 294 17.62 4.37 -7.83
CA VAL A 294 17.79 3.83 -9.17
C VAL A 294 17.63 4.94 -10.19
N SER A 295 18.53 4.97 -11.16
CA SER A 295 18.55 5.97 -12.22
C SER A 295 18.11 5.34 -13.52
N ARG A 296 17.31 6.10 -14.29
CA ARG A 296 16.93 5.67 -15.63
C ARG A 296 18.16 5.67 -16.55
N THR A 297 18.26 4.66 -17.37
CA THR A 297 19.27 4.53 -18.41
C THR A 297 18.58 4.30 -19.77
N SER A 298 19.11 4.88 -20.82
CA SER A 298 18.65 4.66 -22.21
C SER A 298 18.97 3.27 -22.72
N LEU A 299 19.92 2.61 -22.11
CA LEU A 299 20.38 1.28 -22.47
C LEU A 299 20.80 0.52 -21.22
N ILE A 300 20.21 -0.65 -20.99
CA ILE A 300 20.63 -1.49 -19.84
C ILE A 300 22.06 -2.02 -20.05
N GLY A 301 22.40 -2.44 -21.27
CA GLY A 301 23.74 -2.84 -21.64
C GLY A 301 24.23 -4.16 -21.05
N VAL A 302 23.50 -4.78 -20.12
CA VAL A 302 23.86 -6.03 -19.44
C VAL A 302 23.09 -7.18 -20.06
N VAL A 303 23.82 -8.08 -20.74
CA VAL A 303 23.24 -9.27 -21.38
C VAL A 303 22.73 -10.25 -20.32
N ASN A 304 21.57 -10.85 -20.59
CA ASN A 304 20.89 -11.80 -19.68
C ASN A 304 20.43 -11.21 -18.34
N SER A 305 20.31 -9.90 -18.24
CA SER A 305 19.77 -9.28 -17.04
C SER A 305 18.30 -9.64 -16.81
N VAL A 306 17.92 -9.72 -15.54
CA VAL A 306 16.55 -10.04 -15.08
C VAL A 306 16.05 -8.89 -14.23
N CYS A 307 14.85 -8.41 -14.53
CA CYS A 307 14.20 -7.38 -13.74
C CYS A 307 13.87 -7.87 -12.32
N ARG A 308 14.43 -7.24 -11.29
CA ARG A 308 14.24 -7.67 -9.90
C ARG A 308 12.83 -7.47 -9.34
N VAL A 309 11.93 -6.80 -10.07
CA VAL A 309 10.50 -6.69 -9.67
C VAL A 309 9.66 -7.84 -10.23
N CYS A 310 9.77 -8.15 -11.53
CA CYS A 310 8.89 -9.13 -12.18
C CYS A 310 9.56 -10.46 -12.51
N GLN A 311 10.86 -10.56 -12.26
CA GLN A 311 11.72 -11.72 -12.50
C GLN A 311 11.73 -12.21 -13.97
N LYS A 312 11.43 -11.32 -14.92
CA LYS A 312 11.49 -11.60 -16.36
C LYS A 312 12.77 -11.01 -16.97
N LYS A 313 13.25 -11.66 -18.02
CA LYS A 313 14.39 -11.17 -18.79
C LYS A 313 14.16 -9.77 -19.31
N MET A 314 15.19 -8.95 -19.31
CA MET A 314 15.23 -7.62 -19.87
C MET A 314 15.88 -7.63 -21.24
N ASP A 315 15.38 -6.80 -22.14
CA ASP A 315 16.07 -6.52 -23.40
C ASP A 315 17.22 -5.54 -23.08
N TRP A 316 18.45 -6.02 -23.22
CA TRP A 316 19.66 -5.23 -22.96
C TRP A 316 19.81 -4.02 -23.88
N ALA A 317 19.19 -4.07 -25.07
CA ALA A 317 19.20 -2.99 -26.06
C ALA A 317 18.17 -1.90 -25.77
N CYS A 318 17.33 -2.08 -24.74
CA CYS A 318 16.31 -1.10 -24.32
C CYS A 318 16.69 -0.42 -23.01
N GLY A 319 16.00 0.67 -22.72
CA GLY A 319 16.14 1.40 -21.47
C GLY A 319 15.47 0.70 -20.28
N GLY A 320 15.84 1.15 -19.11
CA GLY A 320 15.31 0.69 -17.83
C GLY A 320 15.82 1.54 -16.69
N TYR A 321 15.72 1.04 -15.49
CA TYR A 321 16.35 1.61 -14.31
C TYR A 321 17.46 0.72 -13.81
N SER A 322 18.56 1.32 -13.35
CA SER A 322 19.70 0.62 -12.77
C SER A 322 20.24 1.37 -11.55
N CYS A 323 20.85 0.65 -10.62
CA CYS A 323 21.54 1.22 -9.48
C CYS A 323 23.02 1.42 -9.81
N LYS A 324 23.55 2.62 -9.55
CA LYS A 324 24.98 2.91 -9.74
C LYS A 324 25.89 2.17 -8.75
N LYS A 325 25.41 1.92 -7.52
CA LYS A 325 26.14 1.22 -6.47
C LYS A 325 26.04 -0.32 -6.62
N CYS A 326 24.98 -0.83 -7.27
CA CYS A 326 24.70 -2.26 -7.43
C CYS A 326 24.41 -2.59 -8.90
N PRO A 327 25.45 -2.84 -9.73
CA PRO A 327 25.31 -3.01 -11.19
C PRO A 327 24.30 -4.09 -11.63
N ASP A 328 24.14 -5.15 -10.81
CA ASP A 328 23.19 -6.24 -11.10
C ASP A 328 21.73 -5.89 -10.76
N SER A 329 21.47 -4.71 -10.20
CA SER A 329 20.14 -4.26 -9.83
C SER A 329 19.53 -3.45 -10.95
N VAL A 330 18.80 -4.16 -11.83
CA VAL A 330 18.15 -3.61 -13.02
C VAL A 330 16.64 -3.87 -13.02
N TYR A 331 15.90 -2.95 -13.59
CA TYR A 331 14.43 -2.94 -13.53
C TYR A 331 13.83 -2.46 -14.84
N HIS A 332 12.79 -3.14 -15.33
CA HIS A 332 11.99 -2.58 -16.42
C HIS A 332 11.43 -1.22 -16.02
N THR A 333 11.39 -0.29 -16.94
CA THR A 333 10.86 1.05 -16.70
C THR A 333 9.48 1.02 -16.06
N LYS A 334 8.54 0.28 -16.65
CA LYS A 334 7.17 0.14 -16.13
C LYS A 334 7.08 -0.65 -14.81
N CYS A 335 8.04 -1.51 -14.51
CA CYS A 335 8.06 -2.22 -13.23
C CYS A 335 8.56 -1.31 -12.09
N ALA A 336 9.60 -0.52 -12.35
CA ALA A 336 10.16 0.40 -11.37
C ALA A 336 9.18 1.54 -11.02
N THR A 337 8.34 1.96 -11.97
CA THR A 337 7.38 3.06 -11.81
C THR A 337 5.96 2.61 -11.47
N ARG A 338 5.75 1.35 -11.06
CA ARG A 338 4.46 0.88 -10.56
C ARG A 338 4.09 1.59 -9.25
N GLU A 339 2.80 1.85 -9.05
CA GLU A 339 2.26 2.51 -7.85
C GLU A 339 2.59 1.75 -6.53
N ASP A 340 2.73 0.42 -6.60
CA ASP A 340 3.11 -0.41 -5.45
C ASP A 340 4.64 -0.57 -5.26
N VAL A 341 5.45 0.03 -6.13
CA VAL A 341 6.93 -0.07 -6.12
C VAL A 341 7.57 1.29 -5.88
N TRP A 342 7.07 2.33 -6.53
CA TRP A 342 7.57 3.70 -6.46
C TRP A 342 6.59 4.60 -5.69
N ASP A 343 7.12 5.49 -4.88
CA ASP A 343 6.38 6.46 -4.06
C ASP A 343 5.81 7.65 -4.88
N GLY A 344 6.10 7.72 -6.17
CA GLY A 344 5.65 8.81 -7.05
C GLY A 344 6.55 10.05 -7.03
N ILE A 345 7.70 10.01 -6.33
CA ILE A 345 8.57 11.18 -6.14
C ILE A 345 9.81 11.07 -7.04
N GLU A 346 10.05 12.09 -7.87
CA GLU A 346 11.29 12.24 -8.63
C GLU A 346 12.39 12.80 -7.74
N MET A 347 13.56 12.15 -7.73
CA MET A 347 14.71 12.52 -6.89
C MET A 347 15.88 13.09 -7.70
N LYS A 348 15.64 13.53 -8.95
CA LYS A 348 16.66 14.24 -9.73
C LYS A 348 17.00 15.54 -9.02
N ASP A 349 18.27 15.86 -8.93
CA ASP A 349 18.80 17.07 -8.30
C ASP A 349 18.66 17.16 -6.76
N GLU A 350 18.04 16.14 -6.12
CA GLU A 350 18.07 16.02 -4.67
C GLU A 350 19.34 15.26 -4.23
N PRO A 351 20.05 15.71 -3.20
CA PRO A 351 21.19 14.96 -2.68
C PRO A 351 20.74 13.61 -2.14
N GLU A 352 21.53 12.56 -2.35
CA GLU A 352 21.31 11.29 -1.69
C GLU A 352 21.69 11.47 -0.22
N GLU A 353 20.70 11.48 0.68
CA GLU A 353 20.95 11.46 2.10
C GLU A 353 21.56 10.10 2.47
N ASP A 354 22.64 10.09 3.23
CA ASP A 354 23.13 8.87 3.87
C ASP A 354 22.13 8.49 4.98
N GLU A 355 21.18 7.63 4.61
CA GLU A 355 20.09 7.18 5.51
C GLU A 355 20.55 6.12 6.53
N ASP A 356 21.81 5.71 6.52
CA ASP A 356 22.38 4.72 7.42
C ASP A 356 22.64 5.28 8.82
N ILE A 357 21.56 5.53 9.54
CA ILE A 357 21.65 5.81 10.97
C ILE A 357 21.76 4.45 11.68
N GLU A 358 22.95 4.17 12.20
CA GLU A 358 23.22 2.95 12.96
C GLU A 358 22.21 2.76 14.10
N PRO A 359 21.66 1.53 14.28
CA PRO A 359 20.68 1.25 15.32
C PRO A 359 21.27 1.27 16.74
N PHE A 360 22.60 1.19 16.89
CA PHE A 360 23.30 1.23 18.16
C PHE A 360 24.68 1.85 18.01
N LYS A 361 25.23 2.31 19.14
CA LYS A 361 26.64 2.68 19.27
C LYS A 361 27.40 1.49 19.81
N VAL A 362 28.53 1.15 19.21
CA VAL A 362 29.46 0.15 19.72
C VAL A 362 30.28 0.79 20.84
N ILE A 363 30.23 0.20 22.03
CA ILE A 363 31.02 0.62 23.20
C ILE A 363 32.34 -0.18 23.24
N ASP A 364 32.26 -1.50 23.10
CA ASP A 364 33.39 -2.42 22.98
C ASP A 364 32.99 -3.64 22.11
N GLU A 365 33.88 -4.65 22.00
CA GLU A 365 33.68 -5.84 21.17
C GLU A 365 32.40 -6.64 21.48
N ASN A 366 31.86 -6.54 22.70
CA ASN A 366 30.69 -7.29 23.16
C ASN A 366 29.58 -6.39 23.74
N THR A 367 29.75 -5.07 23.72
CA THR A 367 28.85 -4.14 24.39
C THR A 367 28.37 -3.06 23.40
N ILE A 368 27.05 -2.87 23.37
CA ILE A 368 26.39 -1.85 22.55
C ILE A 368 25.46 -0.98 23.38
N GLN A 369 25.17 0.21 22.89
CA GLN A 369 24.10 1.06 23.37
C GLN A 369 23.05 1.22 22.26
N HIS A 370 21.90 0.56 22.43
CA HIS A 370 20.84 0.53 21.43
C HIS A 370 19.93 1.78 21.57
N PHE A 371 19.53 2.39 20.44
CA PHE A 371 18.76 3.64 20.42
C PHE A 371 17.37 3.54 21.08
N LEU A 372 16.77 2.34 21.17
CA LEU A 372 15.52 2.10 21.91
C LEU A 372 15.75 1.67 23.37
N HIS A 373 16.99 1.68 23.85
CA HIS A 373 17.36 1.37 25.22
C HIS A 373 18.57 2.22 25.64
N GLU A 374 18.42 3.54 25.59
CA GLU A 374 19.52 4.50 25.82
C GLU A 374 19.97 4.59 27.29
N SER A 375 19.16 4.09 28.24
CA SER A 375 19.46 4.22 29.66
C SER A 375 20.56 3.28 30.14
N HIS A 376 20.77 2.15 29.48
CA HIS A 376 21.72 1.12 29.89
C HIS A 376 22.38 0.48 28.66
N GLU A 377 23.59 -0.05 28.87
CA GLU A 377 24.32 -0.82 27.89
C GLU A 377 23.79 -2.25 27.78
N LEU A 378 23.93 -2.84 26.60
CA LEU A 378 23.57 -4.21 26.29
C LEU A 378 24.82 -5.03 26.00
N ARG A 379 24.97 -6.15 26.69
CA ARG A 379 26.11 -7.07 26.53
C ARG A 379 25.72 -8.28 25.69
N LEU A 380 26.57 -8.63 24.73
CA LEU A 380 26.40 -9.80 23.86
C LEU A 380 26.70 -11.08 24.63
N ASP A 381 25.77 -12.01 24.64
CA ASP A 381 25.90 -13.34 25.14
C ASP A 381 25.96 -14.34 23.98
N LYS A 382 27.08 -15.05 23.86
CA LYS A 382 27.32 -16.14 22.90
C LYS A 382 27.43 -17.50 23.59
N SER A 383 27.23 -17.55 24.92
CA SER A 383 27.47 -18.76 25.73
C SER A 383 26.45 -19.87 25.48
N GLY A 384 25.37 -19.58 24.77
CA GLY A 384 24.31 -20.55 24.54
C GLY A 384 23.49 -20.92 25.77
N THR A 385 23.45 -20.07 26.80
CA THR A 385 22.67 -20.31 28.02
C THR A 385 21.20 -20.09 27.73
N PHE A 386 20.41 -21.17 27.73
CA PHE A 386 18.94 -21.05 27.63
C PHE A 386 18.36 -20.44 28.91
N ILE A 387 17.63 -19.34 28.77
CA ILE A 387 16.92 -18.71 29.87
C ILE A 387 15.44 -18.94 29.66
N GLU A 388 14.88 -19.92 30.36
CA GLU A 388 13.46 -20.25 30.24
C GLU A 388 12.59 -19.04 30.56
N GLY A 389 11.63 -18.78 29.69
CA GLY A 389 10.64 -17.76 29.92
C GLY A 389 11.02 -16.35 29.48
N ARG A 390 12.19 -16.13 28.89
CA ARG A 390 12.61 -14.84 28.36
C ARG A 390 12.37 -14.71 26.85
N SER A 391 11.99 -13.53 26.41
CA SER A 391 11.69 -13.19 25.03
C SER A 391 12.44 -11.94 24.58
N CYS A 392 12.70 -11.85 23.30
CA CYS A 392 13.29 -10.68 22.67
C CYS A 392 12.28 -9.52 22.65
N LYS A 393 12.64 -8.36 23.19
CA LYS A 393 11.78 -7.16 23.19
C LYS A 393 11.42 -6.65 21.78
N ALA A 394 12.27 -6.95 20.80
CA ALA A 394 12.05 -6.51 19.43
C ALA A 394 11.07 -7.37 18.65
N CYS A 395 11.15 -8.69 18.73
CA CYS A 395 10.29 -9.59 17.94
C CYS A 395 9.28 -10.40 18.79
N ALA A 396 9.31 -10.25 20.11
CA ALA A 396 8.49 -10.96 21.11
C ALA A 396 8.66 -12.50 21.12
N TYR A 397 9.59 -13.05 20.34
CA TYR A 397 9.86 -14.49 20.30
C TYR A 397 10.84 -14.92 21.38
N PRO A 398 10.75 -16.20 21.84
CA PRO A 398 11.68 -16.73 22.84
C PRO A 398 13.14 -16.68 22.37
N ILE A 399 14.05 -16.52 23.33
CA ILE A 399 15.50 -16.60 23.10
C ILE A 399 15.95 -18.02 23.44
N TYR A 400 16.41 -18.78 22.45
CA TYR A 400 16.91 -20.13 22.60
C TYR A 400 18.45 -20.14 22.69
N HIS A 401 19.02 -21.19 23.29
CA HIS A 401 20.44 -21.34 23.61
C HIS A 401 21.41 -21.25 22.40
N HIS A 402 20.92 -21.52 21.20
CA HIS A 402 21.75 -21.47 19.99
C HIS A 402 21.72 -20.11 19.25
N HIS A 403 20.97 -19.15 19.77
CA HIS A 403 20.90 -17.81 19.21
C HIS A 403 21.70 -16.80 20.04
N PRO A 404 22.72 -16.11 19.50
CA PRO A 404 23.36 -15.02 20.21
C PRO A 404 22.38 -13.88 20.46
N PHE A 405 22.48 -13.26 21.62
CA PHE A 405 21.59 -12.20 22.04
C PHE A 405 22.30 -11.14 22.89
N TYR A 406 21.79 -9.94 22.86
CA TYR A 406 22.19 -8.87 23.75
C TYR A 406 21.28 -8.84 24.98
N SER A 407 21.85 -8.67 26.17
CA SER A 407 21.12 -8.55 27.43
C SER A 407 21.56 -7.32 28.23
N CYS A 408 20.60 -6.66 28.86
CA CYS A 408 20.88 -5.61 29.82
C CYS A 408 21.21 -6.23 31.19
N MET A 409 22.28 -5.74 31.85
CA MET A 409 22.66 -6.20 33.19
C MET A 409 21.83 -5.53 34.28
N SER A 410 21.12 -4.44 33.96
CA SER A 410 20.37 -3.62 34.95
C SER A 410 18.86 -3.86 34.91
N CYS A 411 18.33 -4.45 33.82
CA CYS A 411 16.89 -4.72 33.64
C CYS A 411 16.66 -5.94 32.76
N ASP A 412 15.40 -6.37 32.62
CA ASP A 412 14.99 -7.54 31.81
C ASP A 412 14.92 -7.27 30.28
N TYR A 413 15.78 -6.38 29.78
CA TYR A 413 15.78 -6.05 28.35
C TYR A 413 16.73 -6.95 27.57
N MET A 414 16.20 -7.63 26.56
CA MET A 414 16.97 -8.56 25.74
C MET A 414 16.59 -8.44 24.26
N LEU A 415 17.58 -8.55 23.37
CA LEU A 415 17.40 -8.54 21.92
C LEU A 415 18.20 -9.70 21.29
N HIS A 416 17.60 -10.43 20.34
CA HIS A 416 18.44 -11.26 19.45
C HIS A 416 19.47 -10.38 18.75
N GLU A 417 20.67 -10.87 18.48
CA GLU A 417 21.71 -10.13 17.77
C GLU A 417 21.20 -9.58 16.42
N MET A 418 20.49 -10.41 15.65
CA MET A 418 19.86 -9.98 14.39
C MET A 418 18.80 -8.89 14.59
N CYS A 419 18.05 -8.94 15.69
CA CYS A 419 17.03 -7.93 15.98
C CYS A 419 17.64 -6.59 16.39
N ALA A 420 18.76 -6.62 17.12
CA ALA A 420 19.49 -5.42 17.51
C ALA A 420 20.11 -4.71 16.31
N SER A 421 20.50 -5.46 15.27
CA SER A 421 21.18 -4.96 14.07
C SER A 421 20.20 -4.44 13.00
N MET A 422 18.91 -4.42 13.25
CA MET A 422 17.93 -3.96 12.28
C MET A 422 18.02 -2.44 12.08
N PRO A 423 18.12 -1.95 10.83
CA PRO A 423 18.34 -0.54 10.54
C PRO A 423 17.19 0.34 11.02
N ARG A 424 17.46 1.57 11.40
CA ARG A 424 16.43 2.52 11.86
C ARG A 424 15.47 2.95 10.76
N ARG A 425 15.91 2.90 9.50
CA ARG A 425 15.09 3.13 8.30
C ARG A 425 15.24 1.95 7.35
N LYS A 426 14.19 1.58 6.67
CA LYS A 426 14.20 0.46 5.72
C LYS A 426 13.15 0.64 4.64
N ARG A 427 13.49 0.27 3.40
CA ARG A 427 12.53 0.05 2.33
C ARG A 427 12.11 -1.42 2.33
N HIS A 428 10.85 -1.68 2.10
CA HIS A 428 10.34 -3.05 2.12
C HIS A 428 9.23 -3.26 1.09
N MET A 429 9.19 -4.43 0.48
CA MET A 429 8.29 -4.78 -0.63
C MET A 429 6.78 -4.62 -0.35
N VAL A 430 6.38 -4.60 0.90
CA VAL A 430 4.98 -4.46 1.32
C VAL A 430 4.44 -3.04 1.13
N SER A 431 5.30 -2.01 1.17
CA SER A 431 4.89 -0.61 1.00
C SER A 431 5.86 0.14 0.10
N ASN A 432 5.35 1.04 -0.73
CA ASN A 432 6.16 1.95 -1.54
C ASN A 432 6.79 3.10 -0.72
N ASN A 433 6.34 3.31 0.52
CA ASN A 433 6.90 4.28 1.44
C ASN A 433 7.98 3.66 2.33
N PRO A 434 9.02 4.41 2.69
CA PRO A 434 10.04 3.94 3.62
C PRO A 434 9.45 3.74 5.02
N TYR A 435 9.99 2.77 5.72
CA TYR A 435 9.64 2.47 7.10
C TYR A 435 10.69 3.02 8.06
N ARG A 436 10.25 3.44 9.25
CA ARG A 436 11.09 3.79 10.40
C ARG A 436 10.84 2.80 11.53
N LEU A 437 11.93 2.36 12.17
CA LEU A 437 11.86 1.49 13.33
C LEU A 437 11.41 2.27 14.56
N ASP A 438 10.39 1.77 15.22
CA ASP A 438 9.72 2.37 16.39
C ASP A 438 9.57 1.34 17.50
N GLY A 439 9.87 1.76 18.73
CA GLY A 439 9.63 0.97 19.94
C GLY A 439 8.26 1.34 20.51
N ILE A 440 7.34 0.39 20.56
CA ILE A 440 5.95 0.66 20.92
C ILE A 440 5.69 0.38 22.41
N SER A 441 4.87 1.22 23.02
CA SER A 441 4.12 0.92 24.23
C SER A 441 2.70 0.49 23.83
N GLY A 442 2.50 -0.77 23.46
CA GLY A 442 1.17 -1.23 23.04
C GLY A 442 1.25 -2.45 22.13
N TYR A 443 0.19 -2.70 21.36
CA TYR A 443 0.17 -3.76 20.34
C TYR A 443 -0.33 -3.23 19.01
N PHE A 444 -0.02 -3.95 17.95
CA PHE A 444 -0.47 -3.64 16.59
C PHE A 444 -0.66 -4.93 15.78
N ASN A 445 -1.49 -4.86 14.77
CA ASN A 445 -1.65 -5.94 13.79
C ASN A 445 -0.66 -5.70 12.64
N CYS A 446 0.24 -6.64 12.42
CA CYS A 446 1.22 -6.56 11.34
C CYS A 446 0.54 -6.58 9.97
N GLU A 447 0.82 -5.57 9.12
CA GLU A 447 0.24 -5.46 7.78
C GLU A 447 0.62 -6.65 6.88
N ALA A 448 1.83 -7.20 7.03
CA ALA A 448 2.33 -8.27 6.17
C ALA A 448 1.77 -9.65 6.53
N CYS A 449 1.75 -10.03 7.81
CA CYS A 449 1.33 -11.37 8.25
C CYS A 449 -0.03 -11.43 8.97
N GLY A 450 -0.61 -10.26 9.33
CA GLY A 450 -1.87 -10.17 10.07
C GLY A 450 -1.81 -10.61 11.53
N LEU A 451 -0.63 -10.94 12.07
CA LEU A 451 -0.48 -11.29 13.48
C LEU A 451 -0.44 -10.06 14.36
N CYS A 452 -1.04 -10.18 15.54
CA CYS A 452 -0.90 -9.19 16.59
C CYS A 452 0.51 -9.28 17.22
N SER A 453 1.20 -8.15 17.38
CA SER A 453 2.55 -8.05 17.94
C SER A 453 2.66 -6.87 18.90
N ASN A 454 3.51 -7.00 19.91
CA ASN A 454 3.90 -5.92 20.80
C ASN A 454 5.42 -5.68 20.84
N GLY A 455 6.13 -6.28 19.88
CA GLY A 455 7.55 -6.00 19.64
C GLY A 455 7.78 -4.67 18.93
N PHE A 456 8.99 -4.44 18.47
CA PHE A 456 9.30 -3.28 17.63
C PHE A 456 8.49 -3.30 16.35
N ARG A 457 8.17 -2.13 15.84
CA ARG A 457 7.39 -1.93 14.63
C ARG A 457 8.17 -1.08 13.64
N TYR A 458 8.12 -1.49 12.38
CA TYR A 458 8.44 -0.61 11.28
C TYR A 458 7.18 0.12 10.84
N ARG A 459 7.16 1.43 11.04
CA ARG A 459 6.04 2.33 10.72
C ARG A 459 6.38 3.19 9.52
N SER A 460 5.47 3.34 8.56
CA SER A 460 5.52 4.38 7.54
C SER A 460 4.84 5.65 8.07
N ASP A 461 5.15 6.80 7.47
CA ASP A 461 4.53 8.09 7.84
C ASP A 461 3.04 8.15 7.46
N LEU A 462 2.54 7.22 6.66
CA LEU A 462 1.12 7.01 6.43
C LEU A 462 0.52 6.21 7.60
N ILE A 463 -0.74 6.54 7.96
CA ILE A 463 -1.49 5.93 9.07
C ILE A 463 -1.85 4.49 8.72
N ARG A 464 -0.89 3.60 8.85
CA ARG A 464 -1.04 2.15 8.70
C ARG A 464 -0.47 1.46 9.94
N PRO A 465 -0.93 0.25 10.28
CA PRO A 465 -0.43 -0.46 11.46
C PRO A 465 1.08 -0.72 11.40
N GLY A 466 1.67 -0.76 10.21
CA GLY A 466 3.07 -1.08 10.00
C GLY A 466 3.35 -2.58 9.98
N ILE A 467 4.63 -2.96 9.92
CA ILE A 467 5.07 -4.36 9.88
C ILE A 467 5.93 -4.71 11.09
N ASP A 468 5.79 -5.92 11.60
CA ASP A 468 6.64 -6.43 12.66
C ASP A 468 8.08 -6.68 12.16
N LEU A 469 9.01 -6.79 13.10
CA LEU A 469 10.44 -6.90 12.78
C LEU A 469 10.78 -8.16 11.97
N ARG A 470 10.08 -9.27 12.21
CA ARG A 470 10.31 -10.52 11.48
C ARG A 470 9.84 -10.41 10.03
N CYS A 471 8.66 -9.85 9.81
CA CYS A 471 8.19 -9.55 8.46
C CYS A 471 9.12 -8.57 7.75
N ALA A 472 9.59 -7.54 8.45
CA ALA A 472 10.56 -6.59 7.91
C ALA A 472 11.92 -7.21 7.57
N SER A 473 12.30 -8.34 8.16
CA SER A 473 13.56 -9.04 7.85
C SER A 473 13.52 -9.86 6.54
N VAL A 474 12.34 -10.05 5.96
CA VAL A 474 12.21 -10.76 4.68
C VAL A 474 12.79 -9.92 3.55
N THR A 475 13.71 -10.51 2.81
CA THR A 475 14.37 -9.92 1.63
C THR A 475 14.17 -10.79 0.40
N GLU A 476 14.31 -10.22 -0.79
CA GLU A 476 14.29 -10.95 -2.07
C GLU A 476 15.71 -11.15 -2.61
N PRO A 477 16.06 -12.34 -3.11
CA PRO A 477 15.28 -13.59 -3.15
C PRO A 477 15.08 -14.20 -1.75
N PHE A 478 13.90 -14.73 -1.47
CA PHE A 478 13.60 -15.42 -0.22
C PHE A 478 13.75 -16.94 -0.40
N VAL A 479 14.71 -17.53 0.28
CA VAL A 479 14.95 -18.98 0.25
C VAL A 479 14.29 -19.62 1.46
N HIS A 480 13.49 -20.67 1.24
CA HIS A 480 12.80 -21.40 2.29
C HIS A 480 13.00 -22.91 2.12
N GLN A 481 13.24 -23.64 3.21
CA GLN A 481 13.53 -25.08 3.19
C GLN A 481 12.43 -25.95 2.58
N SER A 482 11.18 -25.47 2.58
CA SER A 482 10.05 -26.19 2.00
C SER A 482 10.02 -26.20 0.49
N HIS A 483 10.88 -25.45 -0.19
CA HIS A 483 10.84 -25.29 -1.63
C HIS A 483 12.24 -25.10 -2.21
N PRO A 484 12.60 -25.79 -3.32
CA PRO A 484 13.97 -25.73 -3.86
C PRO A 484 14.33 -24.42 -4.55
N HIS A 485 13.33 -23.65 -5.01
CA HIS A 485 13.53 -22.40 -5.73
C HIS A 485 13.30 -21.18 -4.84
N PRO A 486 13.99 -20.07 -5.10
CA PRO A 486 13.77 -18.83 -4.38
C PRO A 486 12.36 -18.25 -4.67
N LEU A 487 11.81 -17.57 -3.68
CA LEU A 487 10.50 -16.95 -3.75
C LEU A 487 10.64 -15.42 -3.85
N PHE A 488 9.69 -14.79 -4.54
CA PHE A 488 9.67 -13.37 -4.81
C PHE A 488 8.29 -12.78 -4.59
N TYR A 489 8.22 -11.52 -4.23
CA TYR A 489 6.99 -10.75 -4.06
C TYR A 489 6.56 -10.13 -5.39
N THR A 490 5.96 -10.90 -6.26
CA THR A 490 5.55 -10.45 -7.61
C THR A 490 4.10 -9.97 -7.69
N SER A 491 3.26 -10.40 -6.75
CA SER A 491 1.84 -10.04 -6.66
C SER A 491 1.39 -10.03 -5.20
N PRO A 492 0.57 -9.04 -4.78
CA PRO A 492 0.19 -8.90 -3.38
C PRO A 492 -0.81 -9.94 -2.87
N ARG A 493 -1.47 -10.76 -3.70
CA ARG A 493 -2.50 -11.72 -3.24
C ARG A 493 -2.26 -13.11 -3.74
N GLY A 494 -2.61 -14.12 -2.92
CA GLY A 494 -2.58 -15.51 -3.31
C GLY A 494 -3.01 -16.48 -2.24
N VAL A 495 -3.22 -17.73 -2.65
CA VAL A 495 -3.51 -18.84 -1.74
C VAL A 495 -2.20 -19.49 -1.31
N CYS A 496 -1.93 -19.51 -0.01
CA CYS A 496 -0.70 -20.07 0.56
C CYS A 496 -0.65 -21.58 0.43
N SER A 497 0.43 -22.13 -0.11
CA SER A 497 0.63 -23.58 -0.27
C SER A 497 0.77 -24.32 1.07
N ALA A 498 1.17 -23.62 2.13
CA ALA A 498 1.36 -24.22 3.46
C ALA A 498 0.05 -24.38 4.25
N CYS A 499 -0.81 -23.35 4.28
CA CYS A 499 -2.02 -23.32 5.09
C CYS A 499 -3.32 -23.36 4.27
N ASN A 500 -3.23 -23.25 2.94
CA ASN A 500 -4.36 -23.20 2.00
C ASN A 500 -5.37 -22.08 2.28
N LYS A 501 -4.88 -20.94 2.85
CA LYS A 501 -5.67 -19.74 3.11
C LYS A 501 -5.25 -18.62 2.14
N GLU A 502 -6.21 -17.79 1.76
CA GLU A 502 -5.93 -16.59 0.99
C GLU A 502 -5.21 -15.56 1.87
N ALA A 503 -4.19 -14.93 1.33
CA ALA A 503 -3.41 -13.90 2.01
C ALA A 503 -3.18 -12.68 1.09
N HIS A 504 -3.08 -11.49 1.71
CA HIS A 504 -2.84 -10.24 0.99
C HIS A 504 -1.39 -10.03 0.60
N HIS A 505 -0.43 -10.59 1.34
CA HIS A 505 0.99 -10.47 1.04
C HIS A 505 1.60 -11.87 0.95
N VAL A 506 2.13 -12.20 -0.22
CA VAL A 506 2.64 -13.53 -0.50
C VAL A 506 3.95 -13.50 -1.30
N LEU A 507 4.79 -14.48 -1.04
CA LEU A 507 6.01 -14.78 -1.79
C LEU A 507 5.73 -15.92 -2.76
N ARG A 508 6.17 -15.81 -4.01
CA ARG A 508 5.87 -16.77 -5.08
C ARG A 508 7.14 -17.31 -5.71
N CYS A 509 7.10 -18.57 -6.07
CA CYS A 509 8.05 -19.13 -7.03
C CYS A 509 7.75 -18.59 -8.44
N VAL A 510 8.78 -18.21 -9.15
CA VAL A 510 8.69 -17.67 -10.52
C VAL A 510 9.09 -18.71 -11.59
N GLU A 511 9.46 -19.90 -11.19
CA GLU A 511 9.74 -21.00 -12.11
C GLU A 511 8.47 -21.45 -12.83
N ASP A 512 8.61 -21.74 -14.13
CA ASP A 512 7.48 -22.15 -14.97
C ASP A 512 6.78 -23.40 -14.42
N ASN A 513 5.45 -23.34 -14.33
CA ASN A 513 4.58 -24.41 -13.85
C ASN A 513 4.73 -24.82 -12.38
N CYS A 514 5.51 -24.10 -11.58
CA CYS A 514 5.69 -24.43 -10.16
C CYS A 514 4.46 -24.05 -9.32
N GLY A 515 3.98 -22.83 -9.42
CA GLY A 515 2.77 -22.35 -8.71
C GLY A 515 2.89 -22.25 -7.18
N TYR A 516 4.08 -22.48 -6.60
CA TYR A 516 4.28 -22.46 -5.15
C TYR A 516 4.19 -21.04 -4.56
N VAL A 517 3.45 -20.90 -3.47
CA VAL A 517 3.15 -19.61 -2.83
C VAL A 517 3.23 -19.73 -1.32
N LEU A 518 3.89 -18.80 -0.64
CA LEU A 518 3.88 -18.68 0.83
C LEU A 518 3.40 -17.31 1.26
N ASP A 519 2.50 -17.27 2.26
CA ASP A 519 2.24 -16.04 3.01
C ASP A 519 3.35 -15.76 4.04
N PHE A 520 3.45 -14.52 4.51
CA PHE A 520 4.46 -14.13 5.49
C PHE A 520 4.29 -14.86 6.83
N LYS A 521 3.07 -15.23 7.20
CA LYS A 521 2.78 -15.98 8.44
C LYS A 521 3.41 -17.36 8.41
N CYS A 522 3.31 -18.06 7.27
CA CYS A 522 3.86 -19.39 7.07
C CYS A 522 5.36 -19.36 6.75
N ALA A 523 5.80 -18.38 5.93
CA ALA A 523 7.21 -18.21 5.57
C ALA A 523 8.13 -17.95 6.78
N LEU A 524 7.58 -17.38 7.86
CA LEU A 524 8.31 -17.01 9.07
C LEU A 524 7.98 -17.92 10.26
N LEU A 525 7.51 -19.16 10.02
CA LEU A 525 7.37 -20.12 11.11
C LEU A 525 8.74 -20.41 11.75
N PRO A 526 8.83 -20.41 13.09
CA PRO A 526 10.08 -20.78 13.75
C PRO A 526 10.47 -22.22 13.42
N TYR A 527 11.75 -22.42 13.08
CA TYR A 527 12.26 -23.74 12.74
C TYR A 527 12.30 -24.69 13.95
N GLU A 528 12.51 -24.15 15.13
CA GLU A 528 12.50 -24.90 16.38
C GLU A 528 11.56 -24.22 17.39
N VAL A 529 10.77 -25.02 18.09
CA VAL A 529 9.84 -24.56 19.12
C VAL A 529 9.88 -25.50 20.31
N LYS A 530 10.06 -24.92 21.50
CA LYS A 530 9.85 -25.65 22.74
C LYS A 530 8.42 -25.55 23.18
N HIS A 531 7.75 -26.65 23.38
CA HIS A 531 6.37 -26.70 23.84
C HIS A 531 6.24 -27.67 25.03
N ARG A 532 5.39 -27.33 25.99
CA ARG A 532 5.20 -28.09 27.24
C ARG A 532 4.73 -29.54 27.06
N VAL A 533 4.29 -29.94 25.86
CA VAL A 533 3.81 -31.28 25.55
C VAL A 533 4.95 -32.26 25.33
N ASP A 534 6.15 -31.76 25.04
CA ASP A 534 7.32 -32.56 24.75
C ASP A 534 8.60 -31.91 25.33
N ASP A 535 9.47 -32.76 25.88
CA ASP A 535 10.79 -32.33 26.40
C ASP A 535 11.80 -32.07 25.29
N HIS A 536 11.51 -32.43 24.05
CA HIS A 536 12.37 -32.15 22.89
C HIS A 536 11.89 -30.90 22.15
N PHE A 537 12.74 -30.38 21.26
CA PHE A 537 12.36 -29.31 20.34
C PHE A 537 11.49 -29.87 19.20
N LEU A 538 10.40 -29.17 18.89
CA LEU A 538 9.56 -29.45 17.76
C LEU A 538 10.10 -28.73 16.52
N SER A 539 10.07 -29.42 15.37
CA SER A 539 10.43 -28.85 14.07
C SER A 539 9.26 -28.90 13.08
N PRO A 540 9.16 -27.95 12.13
CA PRO A 540 8.09 -27.98 11.14
C PRO A 540 8.28 -29.12 10.15
N SER A 541 7.18 -29.83 9.86
CA SER A 541 7.03 -30.74 8.73
C SER A 541 6.28 -30.02 7.61
N TYR A 542 6.78 -30.11 6.39
CA TYR A 542 6.25 -29.38 5.24
C TYR A 542 5.21 -30.17 4.43
N GLY A 543 4.59 -31.17 5.06
CA GLY A 543 3.59 -32.03 4.46
C GLY A 543 4.19 -33.16 3.61
N ASP A 544 3.37 -34.20 3.35
CA ASP A 544 3.75 -35.34 2.48
C ASP A 544 3.57 -34.92 1.01
N GLN A 545 4.64 -34.58 0.32
CA GLN A 545 4.63 -34.21 -1.10
C GLN A 545 4.58 -35.41 -2.04
N ASP A 546 4.94 -36.60 -1.55
CA ASP A 546 5.13 -37.82 -2.38
C ASP A 546 3.90 -38.68 -2.55
N GLY A 547 2.72 -38.28 -2.06
CA GLY A 547 1.46 -38.95 -2.32
C GLY A 547 1.34 -40.40 -1.76
N SER A 548 2.30 -40.85 -0.93
CA SER A 548 2.26 -42.15 -0.27
C SER A 548 1.32 -42.20 0.94
N GLY A 549 0.48 -41.19 1.10
CA GLY A 549 -0.30 -40.84 2.26
C GLY A 549 -1.44 -41.78 2.63
N CYS A 550 -1.12 -42.94 3.22
CA CYS A 550 -2.08 -43.70 4.04
C CYS A 550 -1.89 -43.46 5.56
N ARG A 551 -1.16 -42.41 5.96
CA ARG A 551 -0.97 -42.13 7.39
C ARG A 551 -1.90 -40.99 7.83
N SER A 552 -2.84 -41.33 8.71
CA SER A 552 -3.60 -40.32 9.48
C SER A 552 -2.74 -39.84 10.63
N TYR A 553 -2.51 -38.55 10.72
CA TYR A 553 -1.85 -37.92 11.85
C TYR A 553 -2.87 -37.28 12.77
N TRP A 554 -2.66 -37.36 14.07
CA TRP A 554 -3.52 -36.79 15.10
C TRP A 554 -2.73 -35.79 15.92
N CYS A 555 -3.32 -34.65 16.19
CA CYS A 555 -2.68 -33.65 17.04
C CYS A 555 -2.81 -34.01 18.51
N ASP A 556 -1.71 -34.28 19.18
CA ASP A 556 -1.67 -34.66 20.61
C ASP A 556 -2.12 -33.55 21.57
N ILE A 557 -2.34 -32.31 21.08
CA ILE A 557 -2.87 -31.21 21.89
C ILE A 557 -4.40 -31.13 21.82
N CYS A 558 -4.99 -31.18 20.63
CA CYS A 558 -6.44 -30.97 20.44
C CYS A 558 -7.19 -32.25 20.06
N GLU A 559 -6.51 -33.39 19.89
CA GLU A 559 -7.07 -34.69 19.57
C GLU A 559 -7.89 -34.70 18.27
N LYS A 560 -7.52 -33.84 17.31
CA LYS A 560 -8.13 -33.78 15.99
C LYS A 560 -7.15 -34.24 14.93
N GLU A 561 -7.71 -34.77 13.83
CA GLU A 561 -6.91 -35.21 12.67
C GLU A 561 -6.14 -34.04 12.07
N THR A 562 -4.89 -34.30 11.71
CA THR A 562 -4.00 -33.36 11.02
C THR A 562 -3.96 -33.72 9.54
N ASP A 563 -4.29 -32.79 8.67
CA ASP A 563 -4.22 -32.96 7.22
C ASP A 563 -2.75 -33.16 6.80
N PRO A 564 -2.36 -34.32 6.28
CA PRO A 564 -0.96 -34.61 5.92
C PRO A 564 -0.42 -33.72 4.80
N LYS A 565 -1.28 -33.06 4.03
CA LYS A 565 -0.87 -32.12 2.96
C LYS A 565 -0.55 -30.72 3.48
N LYS A 566 -0.95 -30.38 4.71
CA LYS A 566 -0.64 -29.11 5.35
C LYS A 566 0.59 -29.23 6.22
N TRP A 567 1.16 -28.08 6.54
CA TRP A 567 2.27 -28.03 7.46
C TRP A 567 1.83 -28.23 8.91
N PHE A 568 2.65 -28.92 9.67
CA PHE A 568 2.48 -29.20 11.08
C PHE A 568 3.84 -29.24 11.80
N TYR A 569 3.83 -29.22 13.13
CA TYR A 569 5.03 -29.45 13.93
C TYR A 569 5.13 -30.91 14.34
N THR A 570 6.37 -31.42 14.38
CA THR A 570 6.65 -32.79 14.81
C THR A 570 7.87 -32.85 15.70
N CYS A 571 7.91 -33.80 16.60
CA CYS A 571 9.10 -34.21 17.33
C CYS A 571 9.72 -35.43 16.61
N LYS A 572 10.99 -35.32 16.21
CA LYS A 572 11.70 -36.41 15.55
C LYS A 572 12.01 -37.58 16.47
N ASP A 573 12.14 -37.34 17.79
CA ASP A 573 12.49 -38.32 18.79
C ASP A 573 11.26 -39.08 19.31
N CYS A 574 10.12 -38.39 19.50
CA CYS A 574 8.89 -38.94 20.05
C CYS A 574 7.83 -39.32 18.99
N GLY A 575 8.01 -38.86 17.74
CA GLY A 575 7.02 -39.08 16.68
C GLY A 575 5.72 -38.25 16.86
N LEU A 576 5.71 -37.29 17.75
CA LEU A 576 4.58 -36.42 18.10
C LEU A 576 4.20 -35.54 16.89
N THR A 577 2.89 -35.34 16.65
CA THR A 577 2.37 -34.48 15.56
C THR A 577 1.42 -33.43 16.11
N LEU A 578 1.61 -32.18 15.74
CA LEU A 578 0.89 -31.06 16.32
C LEU A 578 0.51 -30.02 15.26
N HIS A 579 -0.73 -29.52 15.30
CA HIS A 579 -1.11 -28.38 14.47
C HIS A 579 -0.29 -27.14 14.81
N ILE A 580 0.03 -26.35 13.80
CA ILE A 580 0.74 -25.06 13.95
C ILE A 580 0.02 -24.15 14.97
N ASP A 581 -1.32 -24.04 14.85
CA ASP A 581 -2.12 -23.18 15.72
C ASP A 581 -2.17 -23.70 17.17
N CYS A 582 -2.03 -25.04 17.39
CA CYS A 582 -1.94 -25.62 18.72
C CYS A 582 -0.59 -25.34 19.39
N VAL A 583 0.48 -25.33 18.61
CA VAL A 583 1.86 -25.09 19.12
C VAL A 583 2.12 -23.61 19.34
N LEU A 584 1.72 -22.75 18.42
CA LEU A 584 2.10 -21.33 18.42
C LEU A 584 0.95 -20.42 18.90
N GLY A 585 -0.29 -20.72 18.56
CA GLY A 585 -1.44 -19.87 18.83
C GLY A 585 -1.42 -18.53 18.05
N ASP A 586 -2.44 -17.72 18.28
CA ASP A 586 -2.59 -16.41 17.66
C ASP A 586 -1.69 -15.34 18.30
N PHE A 587 -1.38 -15.50 19.59
CA PHE A 587 -0.63 -14.52 20.38
C PHE A 587 0.89 -14.82 20.43
N ARG A 588 1.41 -15.53 19.42
CA ARG A 588 2.81 -15.97 19.36
C ARG A 588 3.84 -14.83 19.26
N ALA A 589 3.43 -13.67 18.76
CA ALA A 589 4.25 -12.47 18.64
C ALA A 589 3.92 -11.44 19.75
N ILE A 590 3.28 -11.88 20.85
CA ILE A 590 3.00 -11.05 22.02
C ILE A 590 3.84 -11.55 23.18
N GLU A 591 4.64 -10.64 23.76
CA GLU A 591 5.37 -10.90 24.99
C GLU A 591 4.38 -11.03 26.16
N PRO A 592 4.45 -12.11 26.96
CA PRO A 592 3.62 -12.27 28.15
C PRO A 592 3.85 -11.15 29.16
N LYS A 593 2.82 -10.87 29.99
CA LYS A 593 2.71 -9.78 30.98
C LYS A 593 2.41 -8.39 30.41
N MET A 594 2.19 -8.28 29.12
CA MET A 594 1.71 -7.03 28.54
C MET A 594 0.26 -6.78 28.94
N GLU A 595 -0.03 -5.58 29.39
CA GLU A 595 -1.37 -5.10 29.71
C GLU A 595 -1.98 -4.40 28.50
N ILE A 596 -3.19 -4.80 28.12
CA ILE A 596 -4.00 -4.17 27.10
C ILE A 596 -5.17 -3.50 27.81
N THR A 597 -5.23 -2.17 27.80
CA THR A 597 -6.32 -1.43 28.42
C THR A 597 -7.42 -1.16 27.41
N ILE A 598 -8.63 -1.61 27.70
CA ILE A 598 -9.84 -1.37 26.91
C ILE A 598 -10.70 -0.38 27.66
N LYS A 599 -10.96 0.79 27.07
CA LYS A 599 -11.83 1.83 27.63
C LYS A 599 -13.21 1.74 27.01
N GLU A 600 -14.24 1.57 27.80
CA GLU A 600 -15.64 1.65 27.42
C GLU A 600 -16.30 2.76 28.22
N TYR A 601 -17.13 3.59 27.63
CA TYR A 601 -17.84 4.79 28.11
C TYR A 601 -17.61 5.20 29.60
N GLU A 602 -17.70 4.29 30.56
CA GLU A 602 -17.46 4.53 31.99
C GLU A 602 -16.63 3.42 32.65
N SER A 603 -16.24 2.37 31.91
CA SER A 603 -15.44 1.26 32.43
C SER A 603 -14.11 1.14 31.71
N VAL A 604 -13.09 0.75 32.46
CA VAL A 604 -11.76 0.45 31.94
C VAL A 604 -11.47 -1.01 32.26
N GLU A 605 -11.43 -1.87 31.25
CA GLU A 605 -10.99 -3.25 31.41
C GLU A 605 -9.51 -3.38 31.03
N THR A 606 -8.75 -4.02 31.89
CA THR A 606 -7.35 -4.37 31.59
C THR A 606 -7.27 -5.85 31.23
N VAL A 607 -6.67 -6.16 30.09
CA VAL A 607 -6.46 -7.52 29.60
C VAL A 607 -4.97 -7.77 29.54
N VAL A 608 -4.52 -8.90 30.08
CA VAL A 608 -3.10 -9.26 30.15
C VAL A 608 -2.84 -10.53 29.34
N ALA A 609 -1.81 -10.51 28.52
CA ALA A 609 -1.31 -11.72 27.88
C ALA A 609 -0.57 -12.58 28.90
N VAL A 610 -1.06 -13.78 29.16
CA VAL A 610 -0.49 -14.69 30.17
C VAL A 610 -0.05 -16.00 29.52
N ARG A 611 1.02 -16.61 30.04
CA ARG A 611 1.43 -17.94 29.66
C ARG A 611 0.44 -18.96 30.17
N ASN A 612 0.02 -19.85 29.32
CA ASN A 612 -0.88 -20.95 29.64
C ASN A 612 -0.09 -22.19 30.13
N ASN A 613 0.61 -22.04 31.25
CA ASN A 613 1.46 -23.09 31.81
C ASN A 613 0.74 -24.05 32.78
N SER A 614 -0.53 -23.74 33.11
CA SER A 614 -1.31 -24.56 34.02
C SER A 614 -1.62 -25.94 33.45
N MET A 615 -1.49 -26.98 34.27
CA MET A 615 -1.90 -28.35 33.93
C MET A 615 -3.40 -28.44 33.65
N SER A 616 -4.20 -27.61 34.28
CA SER A 616 -5.65 -27.54 34.21
C SER A 616 -6.19 -26.58 33.18
N ARG A 617 -5.50 -26.28 32.11
CA ARG A 617 -5.92 -25.41 31.00
C ARG A 617 -7.27 -24.71 31.20
N PRO A 618 -7.33 -23.40 31.41
CA PRO A 618 -8.57 -22.68 31.67
C PRO A 618 -9.55 -22.79 30.50
N PHE A 619 -10.84 -22.62 30.76
CA PHE A 619 -11.85 -22.53 29.72
C PHE A 619 -11.92 -21.11 29.16
N CYS A 620 -12.01 -21.01 27.84
CA CYS A 620 -12.29 -19.74 27.18
C CYS A 620 -13.73 -19.29 27.48
N ASN A 621 -13.86 -18.06 27.91
CA ASN A 621 -15.18 -17.53 28.28
C ASN A 621 -16.12 -17.40 27.10
N GLN A 622 -15.60 -17.22 25.89
CA GLN A 622 -16.37 -17.05 24.67
C GLN A 622 -16.74 -18.39 24.02
N CYS A 623 -15.77 -19.21 23.62
CA CYS A 623 -16.05 -20.46 22.92
C CYS A 623 -16.30 -21.65 23.85
N LYS A 624 -16.19 -21.47 25.15
CA LYS A 624 -16.37 -22.50 26.20
C LYS A 624 -15.45 -23.73 26.07
N SER A 625 -14.46 -23.68 25.19
CA SER A 625 -13.46 -24.74 25.00
C SER A 625 -12.24 -24.51 25.90
N ARG A 626 -11.48 -25.57 26.19
CA ARG A 626 -10.20 -25.44 26.89
C ARG A 626 -9.21 -24.62 26.08
N CYS A 627 -8.55 -23.68 26.71
CA CYS A 627 -7.51 -22.88 26.08
C CYS A 627 -6.26 -23.74 25.84
N ILE A 628 -6.00 -24.07 24.56
CA ILE A 628 -4.87 -24.93 24.17
C ILE A 628 -3.59 -24.16 23.83
N SER A 629 -3.70 -22.90 23.39
CA SER A 629 -2.57 -22.06 22.96
C SER A 629 -1.60 -21.78 24.12
N PRO A 630 -0.29 -21.65 23.84
CA PRO A 630 0.74 -21.37 24.86
C PRO A 630 0.57 -20.01 25.56
N THR A 631 0.07 -19.03 24.83
CA THR A 631 -0.26 -17.70 25.33
C THR A 631 -1.75 -17.44 25.12
N ILE A 632 -2.40 -16.91 26.15
CA ILE A 632 -3.83 -16.59 26.18
C ILE A 632 -4.03 -15.21 26.81
N LEU A 633 -5.19 -14.62 26.60
CA LEU A 633 -5.55 -13.36 27.23
C LEU A 633 -6.38 -13.61 28.50
N LYS A 634 -6.01 -12.92 29.58
CA LYS A 634 -6.73 -12.88 30.85
C LYS A 634 -7.25 -11.48 31.10
N VAL A 635 -8.52 -11.35 31.40
CA VAL A 635 -9.13 -10.08 31.84
C VAL A 635 -8.81 -9.89 33.31
N MET A 636 -8.28 -8.73 33.65
CA MET A 636 -7.96 -8.35 35.04
C MET A 636 -9.12 -7.54 35.60
N ASP A 637 -10.00 -8.22 36.33
CA ASP A 637 -11.12 -7.60 37.03
C ASP A 637 -11.14 -8.20 38.46
N ASP A 638 -10.89 -7.35 39.46
CA ASP A 638 -10.83 -7.77 40.86
C ASP A 638 -12.20 -8.21 41.41
N ALA A 639 -13.30 -7.87 40.72
CA ALA A 639 -14.66 -8.18 41.15
C ALA A 639 -15.25 -9.44 40.48
N MET A 640 -14.61 -9.97 39.43
CA MET A 640 -15.11 -11.07 38.64
C MET A 640 -14.19 -12.27 38.63
N PRO A 641 -14.71 -13.52 38.50
CA PRO A 641 -13.86 -14.69 38.34
C PRO A 641 -13.01 -14.58 37.08
N ASP A 642 -11.83 -15.19 37.09
CA ASP A 642 -10.87 -15.21 35.99
C ASP A 642 -11.51 -15.47 34.61
N VAL A 643 -11.48 -14.48 33.75
CA VAL A 643 -12.02 -14.54 32.38
C VAL A 643 -10.89 -14.70 31.39
N TYR A 644 -10.96 -15.75 30.56
CA TYR A 644 -9.92 -16.06 29.58
C TYR A 644 -10.44 -16.05 28.13
N CYS A 645 -9.63 -15.57 27.20
CA CYS A 645 -9.84 -15.68 25.75
C CYS A 645 -8.70 -16.48 25.11
N CYS A 646 -9.04 -17.55 24.37
CA CYS A 646 -8.08 -18.50 23.82
C CYS A 646 -7.47 -18.06 22.48
N SER A 647 -8.12 -17.15 21.77
CA SER A 647 -7.73 -16.70 20.42
C SER A 647 -8.13 -15.26 20.19
N LEU A 648 -7.56 -14.63 19.14
CA LEU A 648 -7.93 -13.29 18.73
C LEU A 648 -9.41 -13.20 18.34
N ASN A 649 -9.92 -14.21 17.63
CA ASN A 649 -11.34 -14.28 17.26
C ASN A 649 -12.26 -14.29 18.50
N CYS A 650 -11.94 -15.08 19.53
CA CYS A 650 -12.70 -15.11 20.78
C CYS A 650 -12.66 -13.78 21.52
N PHE A 651 -11.53 -13.09 21.45
CA PHE A 651 -11.36 -11.75 22.00
C PHE A 651 -12.17 -10.72 21.23
N GLU A 652 -12.10 -10.72 19.91
CA GLU A 652 -12.86 -9.83 19.05
C GLU A 652 -14.38 -10.03 19.17
N ILE A 653 -14.86 -11.28 19.28
CA ILE A 653 -16.28 -11.55 19.51
C ILE A 653 -16.75 -11.01 20.87
N LYS A 654 -15.96 -11.21 21.93
CA LYS A 654 -16.31 -10.68 23.27
C LYS A 654 -16.47 -9.15 23.23
N TYR A 655 -15.63 -8.46 22.47
CA TYR A 655 -15.60 -7.00 22.38
C TYR A 655 -16.21 -6.45 21.07
N SER A 656 -16.88 -7.28 20.25
CA SER A 656 -17.40 -6.88 18.92
C SER A 656 -18.54 -5.86 18.98
N GLU A 657 -19.33 -5.85 20.05
CA GLU A 657 -20.35 -4.82 20.30
C GLU A 657 -19.71 -3.45 20.60
N GLN A 658 -18.41 -3.44 20.91
CA GLN A 658 -17.59 -2.30 21.29
C GLN A 658 -16.66 -1.83 20.15
N ARG A 659 -16.98 -2.11 18.89
CA ARG A 659 -16.15 -1.77 17.71
C ARG A 659 -15.66 -0.32 17.63
N THR A 660 -16.25 0.57 18.41
CA THR A 660 -15.83 1.97 18.52
C THR A 660 -14.52 2.14 19.32
N ILE A 661 -14.14 1.18 20.16
CA ILE A 661 -13.02 1.28 21.11
C ILE A 661 -11.68 0.92 20.46
N HIS A 662 -11.65 -0.11 19.63
CA HIS A 662 -10.41 -0.53 18.96
C HIS A 662 -9.80 0.58 18.08
N TYR A 663 -10.64 1.45 17.49
CA TYR A 663 -10.21 2.63 16.75
C TYR A 663 -9.91 3.85 17.63
N ARG A 664 -10.49 3.95 18.84
CA ARG A 664 -10.25 5.08 19.75
C ARG A 664 -8.91 4.99 20.49
N MET A 665 -8.41 3.81 20.80
CA MET A 665 -7.10 3.67 21.45
C MET A 665 -5.94 4.19 20.57
N VAL A 666 -6.00 3.96 19.25
CA VAL A 666 -5.01 4.50 18.30
C VAL A 666 -5.15 6.03 18.12
N THR A 667 -6.36 6.57 18.27
CA THR A 667 -6.61 8.02 18.13
C THR A 667 -6.36 8.82 19.39
N ASP A 668 -6.54 8.23 20.58
CA ASP A 668 -6.30 8.91 21.86
C ASP A 668 -4.79 9.00 22.20
N GLU A 669 -3.97 8.04 21.75
CA GLU A 669 -2.50 8.17 21.86
C GLU A 669 -1.94 9.28 20.96
N LEU A 670 -2.54 9.52 19.80
CA LEU A 670 -2.17 10.65 18.93
C LEU A 670 -2.62 12.01 19.49
N ALA A 671 -3.70 12.05 20.26
CA ALA A 671 -4.16 13.28 20.92
C ALA A 671 -3.31 13.65 22.17
N SER A 672 -2.63 12.69 22.81
CA SER A 672 -1.75 12.94 23.95
C SER A 672 -0.33 13.32 23.56
N LEU A 673 0.04 13.22 22.29
CA LEU A 673 1.33 13.66 21.74
C LEU A 673 1.28 15.06 21.10
N SER A 674 0.13 15.74 21.16
CA SER A 674 -0.07 17.10 20.65
C SER A 674 -0.29 18.12 21.79
N ILE A 675 0.47 17.98 22.89
CA ILE A 675 0.69 19.05 23.88
C ILE A 675 2.19 19.28 24.02
#